data_d9e9ccc2733ae4af2783557f0792b081
#
_entry.id   d9e9ccc2733ae4af2783557f0792b081
#
_cell.length_a   1.000
_cell.length_b   1.000
_cell.length_c   1.000
_cell.angle_alpha   90.00
_cell.angle_beta   90.00
_cell.angle_gamma   90.00
#
_symmetry.space_group_name_H-M   'P 1'
#
loop_
_entity.id
_entity.type
_entity.pdbx_description
1 polymer ?
#
loop_
_entity_poly.entity_id
_entity_poly.type
_entity_poly.pdbx_seq_one_letter_code
_entity_poly.pdbx_strand_id
1 'polypeptide(L)'
;MTQSHSDTGAHAAGAPEAGPMDIAIVGLSARVPGAGDADALWSLLMSGGDGLTTFEPHALTAELAQLTDVERARYVARRGVLDDIEAFDAGFFNLSAAEATLLDPQHRVLMELVWEALEDAGAADCAGRRVGVFTTSGLSHYLIKHLLPDPSIGERHGQLQLLMLNDKDFLATRIAYFLNVHGPAVNVQTGCSSSLVALHYACLSLLRRDCEMAVVGGVSIALPQQSGYVFSENMIGSRDGFCRAFDSDASGTVRGNGACAVVLRPLADALANRDPVWAVIKGTALNNDGRDKVGFTAPSPKWQADVIDAVYRRSGVAPDDVDFVEAHGTGTPLGDPIEARALNQVFAGARRPRYLGALKTQIGHLDTAAGLAGLIKLCMSLRNGVIPPTAHFRTLNPRISFDDSRFTINTEPVAWPRRDAPRYAALSSFGIGGTNAHVVVADGPADARQAGAPCDERASSAQRGPHLIAVSAKSAASLAALTRAYADAIAALDDAALADFAYSTRVGRRGFEHRLAVCADDRESAVARLRAARARFSAKPIAGVRVAAADAHAVAAQLGVTPPDGASRAIDAIAARLAEWGIAIDAGSAVRLGAAGGRLHVAAPGAPSETIDAATPGTIGCYLQAALWCAGVAVDFSREAARGAAGAVAGEIGGEAGEKARAPARRRIRIPTYRFDRRRHWIDAPGERRGDGRDSGPGDAAAPEAAASDARPRKPPAEQPTSLVALEAVLLSHWRSLLGLPTLRSTDNVFEQGADSLTVAQFVAQLSAERALPVHVVDCYSEPSVGGQARLVGARIGLGGRAAAAAQASAPAPEVERFDNL
;
A
#
# COMPACT_ATOMS: atom_id res chain seq x y z
N MET A 1 -53.80 -46.02 -5.28
CA MET A 1 -54.34 -44.72 -4.82
C MET A 1 -53.20 -43.91 -4.31
N THR A 2 -52.65 -43.10 -5.18
CA THR A 2 -51.47 -42.26 -4.98
C THR A 2 -51.94 -40.81 -5.06
N GLN A 3 -51.85 -40.07 -3.96
CA GLN A 3 -52.04 -38.63 -3.96
C GLN A 3 -50.71 -37.93 -4.16
N SER A 4 -50.63 -37.18 -5.26
CA SER A 4 -49.58 -36.27 -5.58
C SER A 4 -49.80 -34.95 -4.85
N HIS A 5 -48.93 -34.52 -3.97
CA HIS A 5 -48.84 -33.15 -3.51
C HIS A 5 -47.80 -32.41 -4.34
N SER A 6 -48.24 -31.50 -5.15
CA SER A 6 -47.43 -30.50 -5.80
C SER A 6 -47.22 -29.33 -4.82
N ASP A 7 -46.02 -29.24 -4.28
CA ASP A 7 -45.61 -28.06 -3.47
C ASP A 7 -44.78 -27.17 -4.38
N THR A 8 -45.41 -26.10 -4.87
CA THR A 8 -44.75 -25.01 -5.60
C THR A 8 -44.28 -23.97 -4.58
N GLY A 9 -43.21 -24.29 -3.88
CA GLY A 9 -42.48 -23.29 -3.10
C GLY A 9 -41.61 -22.44 -4.02
N ALA A 10 -42.03 -21.19 -4.23
CA ALA A 10 -41.18 -20.17 -4.85
C ALA A 10 -40.00 -19.93 -3.93
N HIS A 11 -38.83 -20.50 -4.28
CA HIS A 11 -37.57 -20.14 -3.64
C HIS A 11 -37.27 -18.68 -4.01
N ALA A 12 -37.33 -17.79 -3.01
CA ALA A 12 -36.68 -16.51 -3.08
C ALA A 12 -35.19 -16.77 -3.38
N ALA A 13 -34.69 -16.23 -4.47
CA ALA A 13 -33.29 -16.36 -4.86
C ALA A 13 -32.42 -15.69 -3.77
N GLY A 14 -31.92 -16.49 -2.83
CA GLY A 14 -30.95 -16.09 -1.84
C GLY A 14 -29.67 -15.60 -2.53
N ALA A 15 -29.04 -14.59 -1.99
CA ALA A 15 -27.71 -14.17 -2.43
C ALA A 15 -26.78 -15.39 -2.53
N PRO A 16 -25.91 -15.48 -3.57
CA PRO A 16 -25.03 -16.63 -3.73
C PRO A 16 -24.14 -16.76 -2.49
N GLU A 17 -24.22 -17.90 -1.82
CA GLU A 17 -23.35 -18.22 -0.70
C GLU A 17 -21.87 -18.18 -1.15
N ALA A 18 -20.99 -17.60 -0.31
CA ALA A 18 -19.58 -17.56 -0.59
C ALA A 18 -19.02 -18.99 -0.71
N GLY A 19 -18.38 -19.30 -1.82
CA GLY A 19 -17.69 -20.58 -1.99
C GLY A 19 -16.49 -20.68 -1.05
N PRO A 20 -16.11 -21.89 -0.62
CA PRO A 20 -15.01 -22.10 0.33
C PRO A 20 -13.64 -21.61 -0.18
N MET A 21 -13.50 -21.37 -1.46
CA MET A 21 -12.28 -20.93 -2.14
C MET A 21 -12.30 -19.44 -2.54
N ASP A 22 -13.36 -18.71 -2.26
CA ASP A 22 -13.56 -17.35 -2.73
C ASP A 22 -12.69 -16.35 -1.97
N ILE A 23 -11.82 -15.64 -2.69
CA ILE A 23 -10.94 -14.59 -2.16
C ILE A 23 -11.37 -13.24 -2.74
N ALA A 24 -11.73 -12.30 -1.87
CA ALA A 24 -12.06 -10.93 -2.27
C ALA A 24 -10.80 -10.10 -2.52
N ILE A 25 -10.77 -9.35 -3.61
CA ILE A 25 -9.84 -8.24 -3.83
C ILE A 25 -10.51 -7.01 -3.20
N VAL A 26 -9.96 -6.52 -2.10
CA VAL A 26 -10.57 -5.47 -1.28
C VAL A 26 -9.90 -4.11 -1.45
N GLY A 27 -8.71 -4.06 -2.03
CA GLY A 27 -8.00 -2.82 -2.36
C GLY A 27 -7.02 -3.02 -3.49
N LEU A 28 -6.72 -1.96 -4.21
CA LEU A 28 -5.76 -1.95 -5.31
C LEU A 28 -5.11 -0.59 -5.50
N SER A 29 -3.91 -0.60 -6.08
CA SER A 29 -3.19 0.59 -6.54
C SER A 29 -2.31 0.25 -7.73
N ALA A 30 -2.05 1.24 -8.60
CA ALA A 30 -1.22 1.07 -9.76
C ALA A 30 -0.52 2.37 -10.13
N ARG A 31 0.73 2.28 -10.61
CA ARG A 31 1.45 3.30 -11.37
C ARG A 31 2.03 2.63 -12.60
N VAL A 32 1.55 3.04 -13.75
CA VAL A 32 1.92 2.44 -15.03
C VAL A 32 2.17 3.55 -16.06
N PRO A 33 2.77 3.26 -17.20
CA PRO A 33 3.03 4.26 -18.22
C PRO A 33 1.77 5.05 -18.60
N GLY A 34 1.85 6.37 -18.53
CA GLY A 34 0.75 7.29 -18.81
C GLY A 34 -0.35 7.36 -17.73
N ALA A 35 -0.18 6.65 -16.60
CA ALA A 35 -1.17 6.66 -15.51
C ALA A 35 -0.51 6.55 -14.14
N GLY A 36 -0.66 7.60 -13.33
CA GLY A 36 -0.09 7.69 -11.99
C GLY A 36 -0.92 7.01 -10.89
N ASP A 37 -2.15 6.62 -11.19
CA ASP A 37 -3.06 5.89 -10.30
C ASP A 37 -4.05 5.03 -11.09
N ALA A 38 -4.90 4.29 -10.40
CA ALA A 38 -5.88 3.39 -11.02
C ALA A 38 -6.96 4.13 -11.82
N ASP A 39 -7.39 5.32 -11.41
CA ASP A 39 -8.41 6.09 -12.14
C ASP A 39 -7.86 6.66 -13.45
N ALA A 40 -6.59 7.12 -13.42
CA ALA A 40 -5.87 7.51 -14.62
C ALA A 40 -5.67 6.32 -15.57
N LEU A 41 -5.36 5.13 -15.02
CA LEU A 41 -5.29 3.90 -15.82
C LEU A 41 -6.62 3.60 -16.49
N TRP A 42 -7.74 3.71 -15.78
CA TRP A 42 -9.06 3.52 -16.40
C TRP A 42 -9.33 4.50 -17.54
N SER A 43 -8.99 5.77 -17.33
CA SER A 43 -9.13 6.80 -18.35
C SER A 43 -8.29 6.51 -19.60
N LEU A 44 -7.05 6.04 -19.40
CA LEU A 44 -6.16 5.60 -20.49
C LEU A 44 -6.75 4.40 -21.23
N LEU A 45 -7.24 3.39 -20.52
CA LEU A 45 -7.87 2.21 -21.13
C LEU A 45 -9.06 2.59 -22.00
N MET A 46 -9.91 3.48 -21.52
CA MET A 46 -11.11 3.93 -22.24
C MET A 46 -10.82 4.84 -23.43
N SER A 47 -9.65 5.50 -23.46
CA SER A 47 -9.24 6.35 -24.58
C SER A 47 -8.91 5.56 -25.85
N GLY A 48 -8.59 4.26 -25.73
CA GLY A 48 -8.06 3.42 -26.81
C GLY A 48 -6.63 3.79 -27.26
N GLY A 49 -6.00 4.76 -26.59
CA GLY A 49 -4.61 5.16 -26.81
C GLY A 49 -3.62 4.32 -26.00
N ASP A 50 -2.36 4.73 -25.98
CA ASP A 50 -1.33 4.14 -25.14
C ASP A 50 -0.58 5.20 -24.32
N GLY A 51 0.06 4.76 -23.22
CA GLY A 51 0.85 5.57 -22.31
C GLY A 51 2.37 5.49 -22.60
N LEU A 52 2.79 4.97 -23.75
CA LEU A 52 4.19 4.80 -24.06
C LEU A 52 4.82 6.11 -24.53
N THR A 53 6.04 6.37 -24.10
CA THR A 53 6.81 7.56 -24.45
C THR A 53 7.70 7.28 -25.65
N THR A 54 7.61 8.11 -26.69
CA THR A 54 8.56 8.17 -27.79
C THR A 54 9.59 9.25 -27.50
N PHE A 55 10.86 8.91 -27.53
CA PHE A 55 11.95 9.84 -27.23
C PHE A 55 12.46 10.52 -28.48
N GLU A 56 12.69 11.80 -28.38
CA GLU A 56 13.35 12.57 -29.42
C GLU A 56 14.85 12.20 -29.54
N PRO A 57 15.46 12.19 -30.74
CA PRO A 57 16.86 11.79 -30.92
C PRO A 57 17.85 12.56 -30.05
N HIS A 58 17.59 13.85 -29.78
CA HIS A 58 18.47 14.69 -28.95
C HIS A 58 18.49 14.25 -27.48
N ALA A 59 17.45 13.60 -27.03
CA ALA A 59 17.34 13.07 -25.66
C ALA A 59 18.10 11.74 -25.47
N LEU A 60 18.51 11.09 -26.56
CA LEU A 60 19.19 9.79 -26.63
C LEU A 60 20.62 9.90 -27.17
N THR A 61 21.21 11.11 -27.24
CA THR A 61 22.49 11.36 -27.90
C THR A 61 23.62 10.45 -27.39
N ALA A 62 23.72 10.28 -26.07
CA ALA A 62 24.76 9.45 -25.45
C ALA A 62 24.61 7.95 -25.80
N GLU A 63 23.38 7.44 -25.81
CA GLU A 63 23.06 6.06 -26.18
C GLU A 63 23.29 5.83 -27.66
N LEU A 64 22.76 6.70 -28.52
CA LEU A 64 22.90 6.61 -29.96
C LEU A 64 24.36 6.72 -30.44
N ALA A 65 25.21 7.46 -29.74
CA ALA A 65 26.62 7.59 -30.06
C ALA A 65 27.40 6.28 -29.86
N GLN A 66 26.90 5.36 -29.07
CA GLN A 66 27.53 4.05 -28.81
C GLN A 66 27.12 3.00 -29.84
N LEU A 67 26.17 3.29 -30.72
CA LEU A 67 25.63 2.37 -31.70
C LEU A 67 26.35 2.51 -33.04
N THR A 68 26.51 1.39 -33.72
CA THR A 68 26.93 1.35 -35.15
C THR A 68 25.80 1.93 -36.02
N ASP A 69 26.10 2.31 -37.24
CA ASP A 69 25.09 2.83 -38.20
C ASP A 69 23.98 1.80 -38.46
N VAL A 70 24.31 0.51 -38.50
CA VAL A 70 23.35 -0.59 -38.69
C VAL A 70 22.42 -0.74 -37.50
N GLU A 71 22.95 -0.64 -36.27
CA GLU A 71 22.15 -0.68 -35.06
C GLU A 71 21.28 0.56 -34.92
N ARG A 72 21.82 1.74 -35.24
CA ARG A 72 21.09 3.01 -35.24
C ARG A 72 19.90 3.00 -36.21
N ALA A 73 20.04 2.39 -37.39
CA ALA A 73 18.94 2.23 -38.32
C ALA A 73 17.82 1.30 -37.83
N ARG A 74 18.09 0.47 -36.86
CA ARG A 74 17.12 -0.46 -36.20
C ARG A 74 16.72 -0.03 -34.80
N TYR A 75 17.17 1.15 -34.38
CA TYR A 75 16.89 1.62 -33.01
C TYR A 75 15.43 2.10 -32.88
N VAL A 76 14.75 1.62 -31.89
CA VAL A 76 13.36 1.98 -31.56
C VAL A 76 13.36 2.84 -30.29
N ALA A 77 13.15 4.14 -30.49
CA ALA A 77 13.17 5.15 -29.42
C ALA A 77 11.84 5.23 -28.67
N ARG A 78 11.32 4.10 -28.19
CA ARG A 78 10.01 4.05 -27.52
C ARG A 78 9.99 3.08 -26.34
N ARG A 79 9.35 3.51 -25.23
CA ARG A 79 9.26 2.73 -24.01
C ARG A 79 8.16 3.25 -23.08
N GLY A 80 7.65 2.40 -22.20
CA GLY A 80 6.83 2.81 -21.09
C GLY A 80 7.68 3.28 -19.91
N VAL A 81 7.46 4.51 -19.44
CA VAL A 81 8.17 5.13 -18.33
C VAL A 81 7.22 5.47 -17.20
N LEU A 82 7.75 5.58 -16.00
CA LEU A 82 7.03 6.10 -14.83
C LEU A 82 7.53 7.51 -14.52
N ASP A 83 6.61 8.37 -14.10
CA ASP A 83 6.96 9.67 -13.58
C ASP A 83 7.57 9.55 -12.17
N ASP A 84 8.44 10.50 -11.81
CA ASP A 84 8.94 10.74 -10.45
C ASP A 84 9.55 9.53 -9.71
N ILE A 85 10.18 8.59 -10.41
CA ILE A 85 10.83 7.42 -9.76
C ILE A 85 11.99 7.81 -8.83
N GLU A 86 12.53 9.01 -8.99
CA GLU A 86 13.59 9.56 -8.14
C GLU A 86 13.05 10.14 -6.82
N ALA A 87 11.74 10.41 -6.76
CA ALA A 87 11.08 11.03 -5.63
C ALA A 87 10.45 9.99 -4.70
N PHE A 88 10.53 10.26 -3.38
CA PHE A 88 10.02 9.36 -2.34
C PHE A 88 9.77 10.12 -1.04
N ASP A 89 8.77 9.73 -0.27
CA ASP A 89 8.52 10.27 1.07
C ASP A 89 9.25 9.42 2.13
N ALA A 90 10.58 9.64 2.26
CA ALA A 90 11.41 8.93 3.22
C ALA A 90 10.92 9.11 4.67
N GLY A 91 10.43 10.30 5.01
CA GLY A 91 9.91 10.62 6.34
C GLY A 91 8.67 9.81 6.69
N PHE A 92 7.79 9.56 5.72
CA PHE A 92 6.63 8.70 5.92
C PHE A 92 7.03 7.27 6.29
N PHE A 93 8.07 6.75 5.68
CA PHE A 93 8.57 5.39 5.90
C PHE A 93 9.61 5.28 7.02
N ASN A 94 9.87 6.34 7.77
CA ASN A 94 10.88 6.41 8.84
C ASN A 94 12.30 6.06 8.35
N LEU A 95 12.62 6.41 7.11
CA LEU A 95 13.94 6.23 6.52
C LEU A 95 14.71 7.56 6.55
N SER A 96 16.00 7.49 6.80
CA SER A 96 16.87 8.63 6.63
C SER A 96 17.01 9.01 5.15
N ALA A 97 17.37 10.26 4.85
CA ALA A 97 17.61 10.70 3.47
C ALA A 97 18.72 9.87 2.79
N ALA A 98 19.76 9.47 3.55
CA ALA A 98 20.86 8.64 3.06
C ALA A 98 20.36 7.23 2.67
N GLU A 99 19.61 6.56 3.55
CA GLU A 99 19.02 5.25 3.23
C GLU A 99 18.08 5.32 2.05
N ALA A 100 17.18 6.32 2.02
CA ALA A 100 16.26 6.51 0.92
C ALA A 100 16.97 6.73 -0.42
N THR A 101 18.13 7.41 -0.40
CA THR A 101 18.94 7.64 -1.60
C THR A 101 19.61 6.36 -2.11
N LEU A 102 20.03 5.46 -1.21
CA LEU A 102 20.63 4.17 -1.57
C LEU A 102 19.59 3.09 -1.88
N LEU A 103 18.34 3.26 -1.45
CA LEU A 103 17.28 2.27 -1.63
C LEU A 103 16.84 2.20 -3.10
N ASP A 104 16.68 0.97 -3.63
CA ASP A 104 16.19 0.74 -5.00
C ASP A 104 14.86 1.49 -5.23
N PRO A 105 14.74 2.27 -6.33
CA PRO A 105 13.46 2.92 -6.71
C PRO A 105 12.29 1.95 -6.74
N GLN A 106 12.50 0.67 -7.09
CA GLN A 106 11.45 -0.34 -7.09
C GLN A 106 10.88 -0.56 -5.68
N HIS A 107 11.75 -0.61 -4.66
CA HIS A 107 11.32 -0.73 -3.28
C HIS A 107 10.51 0.50 -2.84
N ARG A 108 11.00 1.71 -3.16
CA ARG A 108 10.34 2.98 -2.83
C ARG A 108 8.94 3.07 -3.42
N VAL A 109 8.82 2.86 -4.72
CA VAL A 109 7.54 2.94 -5.43
C VAL A 109 6.56 1.88 -4.92
N LEU A 110 7.02 0.64 -4.70
CA LEU A 110 6.11 -0.42 -4.25
C LEU A 110 5.67 -0.21 -2.79
N MET A 111 6.52 0.31 -1.91
CA MET A 111 6.14 0.66 -0.53
C MET A 111 4.99 1.68 -0.50
N GLU A 112 5.06 2.73 -1.32
CA GLU A 112 3.98 3.71 -1.44
C GLU A 112 2.70 3.08 -1.99
N LEU A 113 2.79 2.26 -3.04
CA LEU A 113 1.62 1.61 -3.62
C LEU A 113 0.96 0.60 -2.66
N VAL A 114 1.75 -0.14 -1.90
CA VAL A 114 1.21 -1.03 -0.87
C VAL A 114 0.40 -0.23 0.16
N TRP A 115 0.91 0.92 0.59
CA TRP A 115 0.16 1.80 1.48
C TRP A 115 -1.13 2.31 0.85
N GLU A 116 -1.07 2.78 -0.39
CA GLU A 116 -2.25 3.23 -1.14
C GLU A 116 -3.30 2.12 -1.30
N ALA A 117 -2.88 0.88 -1.60
CA ALA A 117 -3.78 -0.27 -1.71
C ALA A 117 -4.43 -0.66 -0.37
N LEU A 118 -3.69 -0.58 0.74
CA LEU A 118 -4.23 -0.79 2.08
C LEU A 118 -5.23 0.29 2.48
N GLU A 119 -4.99 1.54 2.09
CA GLU A 119 -5.95 2.62 2.28
C GLU A 119 -7.19 2.47 1.39
N ASP A 120 -7.03 2.02 0.15
CA ASP A 120 -8.16 1.70 -0.75
C ASP A 120 -9.03 0.57 -0.17
N ALA A 121 -8.40 -0.41 0.47
CA ALA A 121 -9.08 -1.47 1.22
C ALA A 121 -9.73 -0.99 2.54
N GLY A 122 -9.43 0.23 3.00
CA GLY A 122 -9.80 0.68 4.35
C GLY A 122 -9.13 -0.14 5.45
N ALA A 123 -7.93 -0.66 5.21
CA ALA A 123 -7.20 -1.59 6.08
C ALA A 123 -5.79 -1.09 6.46
N ALA A 124 -5.54 0.23 6.36
CA ALA A 124 -4.22 0.81 6.63
C ALA A 124 -3.76 0.68 8.10
N ASP A 125 -4.69 0.50 9.02
CA ASP A 125 -4.38 0.20 10.43
C ASP A 125 -4.31 -1.32 10.65
N CYS A 126 -3.23 -1.93 10.16
CA CYS A 126 -3.00 -3.37 10.24
C CYS A 126 -1.82 -3.78 11.13
N ALA A 127 -1.23 -2.85 11.88
CA ALA A 127 -0.10 -3.13 12.75
C ALA A 127 -0.42 -4.21 13.81
N GLY A 128 0.52 -5.11 14.04
CA GLY A 128 0.35 -6.23 14.99
C GLY A 128 -0.50 -7.39 14.46
N ARG A 129 -1.03 -7.30 13.23
CA ARG A 129 -1.90 -8.33 12.65
C ARG A 129 -1.11 -9.34 11.81
N ARG A 130 -1.73 -10.49 11.56
CA ARG A 130 -1.18 -11.52 10.66
C ARG A 130 -1.53 -11.21 9.20
N VAL A 131 -0.82 -10.24 8.60
CA VAL A 131 -0.95 -9.88 7.19
C VAL A 131 0.21 -10.49 6.41
N GLY A 132 -0.08 -11.25 5.36
CA GLY A 132 0.92 -11.77 4.44
C GLY A 132 1.39 -10.70 3.45
N VAL A 133 2.67 -10.67 3.11
CA VAL A 133 3.27 -9.76 2.12
C VAL A 133 3.97 -10.58 1.04
N PHE A 134 3.41 -10.58 -0.16
CA PHE A 134 3.92 -11.33 -1.31
C PHE A 134 4.34 -10.37 -2.40
N THR A 135 5.64 -10.30 -2.68
CA THR A 135 6.17 -9.31 -3.63
C THR A 135 6.90 -9.96 -4.79
N THR A 136 7.08 -9.18 -5.83
CA THR A 136 7.96 -9.48 -6.96
C THR A 136 8.57 -8.19 -7.49
N SER A 137 9.82 -8.24 -7.93
CA SER A 137 10.50 -7.08 -8.49
C SER A 137 11.41 -7.45 -9.67
N GLY A 138 11.65 -6.49 -10.55
CA GLY A 138 12.64 -6.62 -11.60
C GLY A 138 14.07 -6.67 -11.08
N LEU A 139 15.05 -6.75 -12.00
CA LEU A 139 16.47 -6.62 -11.67
C LEU A 139 16.74 -5.20 -11.12
N SER A 140 17.53 -5.08 -10.06
CA SER A 140 17.95 -3.78 -9.55
C SER A 140 18.95 -3.11 -10.51
N HIS A 141 18.44 -2.38 -11.49
CA HIS A 141 19.27 -1.58 -12.38
C HIS A 141 19.93 -0.40 -11.65
N TYR A 142 19.29 0.08 -10.58
CA TYR A 142 19.85 1.15 -9.76
C TYR A 142 21.15 0.72 -9.08
N LEU A 143 21.17 -0.45 -8.47
CA LEU A 143 22.39 -1.02 -7.88
C LEU A 143 23.49 -1.16 -8.94
N ILE A 144 23.16 -1.75 -10.11
CA ILE A 144 24.15 -2.11 -11.13
C ILE A 144 24.71 -0.88 -11.84
N LYS A 145 23.87 0.12 -12.14
CA LYS A 145 24.24 1.25 -13.02
C LYS A 145 24.60 2.53 -12.29
N HIS A 146 24.09 2.71 -11.06
CA HIS A 146 24.26 3.95 -10.30
C HIS A 146 25.13 3.78 -9.06
N LEU A 147 24.97 2.67 -8.31
CA LEU A 147 25.68 2.49 -7.03
C LEU A 147 27.00 1.75 -7.19
N LEU A 148 27.03 0.56 -7.83
CA LEU A 148 28.23 -0.25 -7.97
C LEU A 148 29.35 0.37 -8.82
N PRO A 149 29.06 1.20 -9.85
CA PRO A 149 30.12 1.84 -10.63
C PRO A 149 30.95 2.87 -9.85
N ASP A 150 30.47 3.36 -8.70
CA ASP A 150 31.24 4.21 -7.78
C ASP A 150 31.72 3.37 -6.56
N PRO A 151 32.99 2.91 -6.53
CA PRO A 151 33.51 2.08 -5.44
C PRO A 151 33.42 2.79 -4.08
N SER A 152 33.49 4.14 -4.06
CA SER A 152 33.43 4.91 -2.81
C SER A 152 32.09 4.77 -2.08
N ILE A 153 31.02 4.42 -2.78
CA ILE A 153 29.72 4.14 -2.16
C ILE A 153 29.81 2.85 -1.34
N GLY A 154 30.38 1.78 -1.92
CA GLY A 154 30.61 0.53 -1.22
C GLY A 154 31.55 0.67 -0.01
N GLU A 155 32.60 1.49 -0.13
CA GLU A 155 33.53 1.76 0.97
C GLU A 155 32.87 2.55 2.12
N ARG A 156 32.02 3.53 1.80
CA ARG A 156 31.34 4.37 2.80
C ARG A 156 30.21 3.67 3.54
N HIS A 157 29.42 2.88 2.82
CA HIS A 157 28.17 2.32 3.34
C HIS A 157 28.25 0.82 3.63
N GLY A 158 29.24 0.13 3.09
CA GLY A 158 29.41 -1.31 3.22
C GLY A 158 28.53 -2.11 2.24
N GLN A 159 29.08 -3.23 1.78
CA GLN A 159 28.42 -4.08 0.79
C GLN A 159 27.11 -4.69 1.29
N LEU A 160 27.05 -5.08 2.58
CA LEU A 160 25.84 -5.66 3.17
C LEU A 160 24.68 -4.66 3.19
N GLN A 161 24.95 -3.38 3.50
CA GLN A 161 23.91 -2.35 3.48
C GLN A 161 23.38 -2.14 2.06
N LEU A 162 24.27 -2.06 1.05
CA LEU A 162 23.86 -1.94 -0.34
C LEU A 162 23.00 -3.13 -0.78
N LEU A 163 23.37 -4.35 -0.38
CA LEU A 163 22.59 -5.55 -0.64
C LEU A 163 21.19 -5.44 -0.02
N MET A 164 21.09 -5.16 1.29
CA MET A 164 19.80 -5.05 1.97
C MET A 164 18.89 -3.95 1.43
N LEU A 165 19.44 -2.90 0.83
CA LEU A 165 18.67 -1.80 0.24
C LEU A 165 18.28 -2.03 -1.23
N ASN A 166 18.89 -3.02 -1.92
CA ASN A 166 18.70 -3.19 -3.35
C ASN A 166 18.33 -4.60 -3.80
N ASP A 167 18.58 -5.62 -2.99
CA ASP A 167 18.20 -6.97 -3.35
C ASP A 167 16.71 -7.21 -3.07
N LYS A 168 16.09 -7.91 -4.00
CA LYS A 168 14.66 -8.25 -3.97
C LYS A 168 14.25 -9.12 -2.77
N ASP A 169 15.20 -9.84 -2.17
CA ASP A 169 14.95 -10.66 -0.97
C ASP A 169 14.45 -9.82 0.21
N PHE A 170 14.84 -8.54 0.26
CA PHE A 170 14.46 -7.62 1.34
C PHE A 170 13.21 -6.79 1.08
N LEU A 171 12.62 -6.86 -0.11
CA LEU A 171 11.45 -6.05 -0.47
C LEU A 171 10.23 -6.40 0.39
N ALA A 172 9.84 -7.68 0.44
CA ALA A 172 8.69 -8.14 1.22
C ALA A 172 8.88 -7.90 2.72
N THR A 173 10.06 -8.22 3.24
CA THR A 173 10.38 -8.07 4.67
C THR A 173 10.46 -6.61 5.10
N ARG A 174 10.93 -5.70 4.25
CA ARG A 174 10.93 -4.25 4.50
C ARG A 174 9.51 -3.70 4.59
N ILE A 175 8.62 -4.12 3.70
CA ILE A 175 7.21 -3.75 3.74
C ILE A 175 6.55 -4.29 5.03
N ALA A 176 6.79 -5.55 5.38
CA ALA A 176 6.27 -6.16 6.60
C ALA A 176 6.77 -5.44 7.86
N TYR A 177 8.06 -5.07 7.89
CA TYR A 177 8.66 -4.30 8.98
C TYR A 177 8.01 -2.92 9.13
N PHE A 178 7.88 -2.18 8.03
CA PHE A 178 7.25 -0.85 8.06
C PHE A 178 5.79 -0.91 8.53
N LEU A 179 5.03 -1.89 8.04
CA LEU A 179 3.63 -2.09 8.42
C LEU A 179 3.47 -2.66 9.84
N ASN A 180 4.53 -3.20 10.43
CA ASN A 180 4.53 -3.96 11.68
C ASN A 180 3.55 -5.13 11.64
N VAL A 181 3.69 -6.01 10.63
CA VAL A 181 2.82 -7.18 10.41
C VAL A 181 3.60 -8.49 10.51
N HIS A 182 2.90 -9.58 10.90
CA HIS A 182 3.52 -10.83 11.33
C HIS A 182 3.11 -12.05 10.47
N GLY A 183 2.56 -11.84 9.27
CA GLY A 183 2.28 -12.90 8.32
C GLY A 183 3.50 -13.32 7.49
N PRO A 184 3.36 -14.30 6.58
CA PRO A 184 4.42 -14.64 5.63
C PRO A 184 4.87 -13.43 4.82
N ALA A 185 6.19 -13.21 4.69
CA ALA A 185 6.78 -12.14 3.88
C ALA A 185 7.73 -12.76 2.85
N VAL A 186 7.30 -12.86 1.60
CA VAL A 186 7.97 -13.67 0.56
C VAL A 186 8.10 -12.89 -0.74
N ASN A 187 9.29 -12.93 -1.35
CA ASN A 187 9.49 -12.46 -2.72
C ASN A 187 9.47 -13.65 -3.70
N VAL A 188 8.74 -13.50 -4.81
CA VAL A 188 8.51 -14.56 -5.80
C VAL A 188 9.04 -14.13 -7.16
N GLN A 189 9.82 -14.99 -7.82
CA GLN A 189 10.45 -14.70 -9.11
C GLN A 189 10.24 -15.84 -10.11
N THR A 190 9.46 -15.57 -11.16
CA THR A 190 9.16 -16.51 -12.25
C THR A 190 9.09 -15.79 -13.62
N GLY A 191 9.85 -14.71 -13.78
CA GLY A 191 9.81 -13.84 -14.98
C GLY A 191 8.46 -13.12 -15.10
N CYS A 192 7.90 -13.07 -16.31
CA CYS A 192 6.68 -12.28 -16.59
C CYS A 192 5.43 -12.79 -15.85
N SER A 193 5.42 -14.03 -15.33
CA SER A 193 4.31 -14.58 -14.55
C SER A 193 4.41 -14.30 -13.04
N SER A 194 5.51 -13.72 -12.56
CA SER A 194 5.85 -13.58 -11.14
C SER A 194 4.71 -13.04 -10.28
N SER A 195 4.03 -11.98 -10.70
CA SER A 195 2.98 -11.36 -9.87
C SER A 195 1.71 -12.21 -9.76
N LEU A 196 1.35 -13.00 -10.79
CA LEU A 196 0.24 -13.96 -10.66
C LEU A 196 0.64 -15.19 -9.84
N VAL A 197 1.91 -15.59 -9.89
CA VAL A 197 2.44 -16.64 -9.02
C VAL A 197 2.43 -16.17 -7.56
N ALA A 198 2.84 -14.93 -7.28
CA ALA A 198 2.72 -14.33 -5.96
C ALA A 198 1.26 -14.26 -5.48
N LEU A 199 0.34 -13.88 -6.37
CA LEU A 199 -1.10 -13.89 -6.10
C LEU A 199 -1.61 -15.29 -5.72
N HIS A 200 -1.19 -16.32 -6.45
CA HIS A 200 -1.56 -17.71 -6.16
C HIS A 200 -1.11 -18.13 -4.75
N TYR A 201 0.15 -17.87 -4.38
CA TYR A 201 0.64 -18.21 -3.04
C TYR A 201 -0.04 -17.39 -1.94
N ALA A 202 -0.38 -16.14 -2.21
CA ALA A 202 -1.19 -15.33 -1.29
C ALA A 202 -2.59 -15.93 -1.07
N CYS A 203 -3.27 -16.36 -2.14
CA CYS A 203 -4.55 -17.05 -2.03
C CYS A 203 -4.44 -18.35 -1.21
N LEU A 204 -3.41 -19.18 -1.46
CA LEU A 204 -3.19 -20.40 -0.68
C LEU A 204 -2.94 -20.10 0.81
N SER A 205 -2.14 -19.08 1.13
CA SER A 205 -1.89 -18.67 2.53
C SER A 205 -3.16 -18.19 3.23
N LEU A 206 -4.03 -17.46 2.54
CA LEU A 206 -5.34 -17.05 3.07
C LEU A 206 -6.26 -18.24 3.33
N LEU A 207 -6.34 -19.19 2.38
CA LEU A 207 -7.16 -20.40 2.51
C LEU A 207 -6.69 -21.31 3.64
N ARG A 208 -5.38 -21.39 3.86
CA ARG A 208 -4.77 -22.13 4.97
C ARG A 208 -4.79 -21.37 6.29
N ARG A 209 -5.24 -20.13 6.30
CA ARG A 209 -5.23 -19.26 7.48
C ARG A 209 -3.82 -18.97 8.04
N ASP A 210 -2.78 -19.05 7.19
CA ASP A 210 -1.43 -18.59 7.55
C ASP A 210 -1.43 -17.08 7.78
N CYS A 211 -2.32 -16.36 7.11
CA CYS A 211 -2.64 -14.95 7.34
C CYS A 211 -4.16 -14.69 7.20
N GLU A 212 -4.63 -13.57 7.73
CA GLU A 212 -6.04 -13.14 7.66
C GLU A 212 -6.32 -12.16 6.53
N MET A 213 -5.27 -11.52 6.03
CA MET A 213 -5.23 -10.59 4.90
C MET A 213 -3.88 -10.74 4.21
N ALA A 214 -3.82 -10.53 2.92
CA ALA A 214 -2.57 -10.56 2.18
C ALA A 214 -2.44 -9.34 1.27
N VAL A 215 -1.23 -8.81 1.18
CA VAL A 215 -0.83 -7.79 0.20
C VAL A 215 0.00 -8.49 -0.87
N VAL A 216 -0.35 -8.28 -2.14
CA VAL A 216 0.44 -8.77 -3.28
C VAL A 216 0.92 -7.56 -4.06
N GLY A 217 2.25 -7.42 -4.21
CA GLY A 217 2.87 -6.30 -4.90
C GLY A 217 3.82 -6.74 -6.00
N GLY A 218 3.78 -6.05 -7.14
CA GLY A 218 4.70 -6.30 -8.24
C GLY A 218 5.26 -4.99 -8.79
N VAL A 219 6.57 -4.95 -9.06
CA VAL A 219 7.25 -3.78 -9.60
C VAL A 219 8.33 -4.17 -10.59
N SER A 220 8.48 -3.41 -11.67
CA SER A 220 9.61 -3.52 -12.59
C SER A 220 9.98 -2.12 -13.08
N ILE A 221 11.19 -1.66 -12.72
CA ILE A 221 11.75 -0.38 -13.16
C ILE A 221 13.14 -0.63 -13.72
N ALA A 222 13.26 -0.59 -15.03
CA ALA A 222 14.55 -0.69 -15.70
C ALA A 222 15.11 0.70 -16.01
N LEU A 223 16.38 0.91 -15.69
CA LEU A 223 17.13 2.16 -15.88
C LEU A 223 18.19 2.04 -16.99
N PRO A 224 18.53 3.13 -17.66
CA PRO A 224 17.84 4.41 -17.64
C PRO A 224 16.42 4.26 -18.21
N GLN A 225 15.45 5.07 -17.72
CA GLN A 225 14.10 5.06 -18.29
C GLN A 225 14.07 5.68 -19.70
N GLN A 226 14.85 6.74 -19.86
CA GLN A 226 15.01 7.43 -21.14
C GLN A 226 15.99 6.64 -22.01
N SER A 227 15.51 5.55 -22.58
CA SER A 227 16.26 4.67 -23.49
C SER A 227 15.30 3.91 -24.40
N GLY A 228 15.78 3.52 -25.57
CA GLY A 228 15.08 2.62 -26.47
C GLY A 228 15.71 1.23 -26.50
N TYR A 229 15.68 0.61 -27.66
CA TYR A 229 16.32 -0.69 -27.92
C TYR A 229 16.61 -0.88 -29.41
N VAL A 230 17.62 -1.68 -29.71
CA VAL A 230 17.88 -2.11 -31.08
C VAL A 230 16.98 -3.28 -31.43
N PHE A 231 16.15 -3.13 -32.47
CA PHE A 231 15.32 -4.22 -32.95
C PHE A 231 16.15 -5.37 -33.52
N SER A 232 15.78 -6.60 -33.14
CA SER A 232 16.33 -7.82 -33.75
C SER A 232 15.21 -8.83 -33.94
N GLU A 233 15.17 -9.49 -35.11
CA GLU A 233 14.14 -10.46 -35.47
C GLU A 233 14.06 -11.68 -34.51
N ASN A 234 15.17 -11.99 -33.84
CA ASN A 234 15.24 -13.11 -32.90
C ASN A 234 14.94 -12.72 -31.43
N MET A 235 14.57 -11.47 -31.20
CA MET A 235 14.26 -10.93 -29.87
C MET A 235 12.79 -10.60 -29.77
N ILE A 236 12.34 -10.33 -28.53
CA ILE A 236 10.93 -10.08 -28.23
C ILE A 236 10.47 -8.63 -28.47
N GLY A 237 11.40 -7.71 -28.75
CA GLY A 237 11.10 -6.29 -28.94
C GLY A 237 10.36 -6.01 -30.26
N SER A 238 9.38 -5.13 -30.24
CA SER A 238 8.64 -4.69 -31.43
C SER A 238 9.53 -3.91 -32.40
N ARG A 239 9.31 -4.09 -33.70
CA ARG A 239 10.06 -3.42 -34.74
C ARG A 239 9.87 -1.90 -34.78
N ASP A 240 8.72 -1.43 -34.39
CA ASP A 240 8.29 -0.03 -34.53
C ASP A 240 7.80 0.60 -33.21
N GLY A 241 7.99 -0.09 -32.09
CA GLY A 241 7.62 0.45 -30.80
C GLY A 241 6.13 0.31 -30.42
N PHE A 242 5.38 -0.52 -31.15
CA PHE A 242 3.99 -0.83 -30.80
C PHE A 242 3.82 -2.31 -30.47
N CYS A 243 3.16 -2.61 -29.36
CA CYS A 243 2.70 -3.96 -29.08
C CYS A 243 1.34 -4.15 -29.74
N ARG A 244 1.27 -5.00 -30.77
CA ARG A 244 0.02 -5.33 -31.50
C ARG A 244 -0.39 -6.77 -31.22
N ALA A 245 -0.98 -6.98 -30.07
CA ALA A 245 -1.38 -8.34 -29.67
C ALA A 245 -2.39 -8.92 -30.65
N PHE A 246 -2.13 -10.15 -31.12
CA PHE A 246 -2.96 -10.93 -32.03
C PHE A 246 -3.15 -10.34 -33.44
N ASP A 247 -2.50 -9.24 -33.75
CA ASP A 247 -2.62 -8.56 -35.04
C ASP A 247 -1.72 -9.21 -36.11
N SER A 248 -2.09 -9.04 -37.38
CA SER A 248 -1.29 -9.51 -38.53
C SER A 248 0.10 -8.87 -38.58
N ASP A 249 0.22 -7.62 -38.09
CA ASP A 249 1.46 -6.85 -38.05
C ASP A 249 2.22 -7.00 -36.71
N ALA A 250 1.85 -7.99 -35.88
CA ALA A 250 2.53 -8.29 -34.64
C ALA A 250 4.01 -8.59 -34.86
N SER A 251 4.90 -7.80 -34.27
CA SER A 251 6.35 -7.90 -34.43
C SER A 251 7.12 -8.03 -33.12
N GLY A 252 6.41 -7.94 -32.00
CA GLY A 252 6.98 -8.00 -30.65
C GLY A 252 6.29 -7.08 -29.65
N THR A 253 6.82 -7.08 -28.45
CA THR A 253 6.35 -6.23 -27.33
C THR A 253 7.23 -4.99 -27.15
N VAL A 254 6.77 -4.05 -26.33
CA VAL A 254 7.53 -2.89 -25.87
C VAL A 254 7.71 -2.99 -24.36
N ARG A 255 8.90 -2.77 -23.85
CA ARG A 255 9.15 -2.77 -22.41
C ARG A 255 8.47 -1.57 -21.74
N GLY A 256 7.75 -1.80 -20.65
CA GLY A 256 7.20 -0.78 -19.77
C GLY A 256 7.75 -0.91 -18.36
N ASN A 257 7.96 0.22 -17.68
CA ASN A 257 8.17 0.27 -16.24
C ASN A 257 6.81 0.39 -15.55
N GLY A 258 6.63 -0.24 -14.40
CA GLY A 258 5.36 -0.16 -13.70
C GLY A 258 5.37 -0.85 -12.34
N ALA A 259 4.40 -0.49 -11.53
CA ALA A 259 4.19 -1.11 -10.24
C ALA A 259 2.70 -1.20 -9.91
N CYS A 260 2.29 -2.28 -9.28
CA CYS A 260 0.92 -2.58 -8.90
C CYS A 260 0.88 -3.26 -7.53
N ALA A 261 -0.15 -2.99 -6.76
CA ALA A 261 -0.44 -3.72 -5.53
C ALA A 261 -1.93 -4.02 -5.40
N VAL A 262 -2.26 -5.17 -4.80
CA VAL A 262 -3.62 -5.55 -4.44
C VAL A 262 -3.68 -6.08 -3.02
N VAL A 263 -4.81 -5.89 -2.36
CA VAL A 263 -5.09 -6.41 -1.01
C VAL A 263 -6.18 -7.46 -1.11
N LEU A 264 -5.91 -8.61 -0.50
CA LEU A 264 -6.74 -9.80 -0.55
C LEU A 264 -7.26 -10.18 0.83
N ARG A 265 -8.47 -10.70 0.88
CA ARG A 265 -9.09 -11.28 2.08
C ARG A 265 -10.03 -12.42 1.70
N PRO A 266 -10.23 -13.47 2.52
CA PRO A 266 -11.31 -14.42 2.30
C PRO A 266 -12.64 -13.68 2.16
N LEU A 267 -13.47 -14.05 1.17
CA LEU A 267 -14.70 -13.31 0.86
C LEU A 267 -15.62 -13.21 2.07
N ALA A 268 -15.80 -14.29 2.82
CA ALA A 268 -16.64 -14.29 4.02
C ALA A 268 -16.16 -13.26 5.06
N ASP A 269 -14.83 -13.14 5.26
CA ASP A 269 -14.24 -12.18 6.18
C ASP A 269 -14.40 -10.75 5.65
N ALA A 270 -14.24 -10.54 4.34
CA ALA A 270 -14.46 -9.23 3.70
C ALA A 270 -15.90 -8.74 3.86
N LEU A 271 -16.87 -9.63 3.65
CA LEU A 271 -18.30 -9.33 3.84
C LEU A 271 -18.62 -9.03 5.31
N ALA A 272 -18.11 -9.83 6.24
CA ALA A 272 -18.29 -9.60 7.67
C ALA A 272 -17.72 -8.25 8.13
N ASN A 273 -16.56 -7.85 7.57
CA ASN A 273 -15.93 -6.56 7.84
C ASN A 273 -16.53 -5.39 7.04
N ARG A 274 -17.44 -5.66 6.10
CA ARG A 274 -17.99 -4.67 5.17
C ARG A 274 -16.91 -3.95 4.36
N ASP A 275 -15.90 -4.72 3.94
CA ASP A 275 -14.82 -4.19 3.12
C ASP A 275 -15.34 -3.89 1.70
N PRO A 276 -14.77 -2.91 0.98
CA PRO A 276 -15.04 -2.73 -0.43
C PRO A 276 -14.55 -3.96 -1.20
N VAL A 277 -15.36 -4.52 -2.09
CA VAL A 277 -14.97 -5.66 -2.94
C VAL A 277 -14.90 -5.23 -4.39
N TRP A 278 -13.69 -5.25 -4.97
CA TRP A 278 -13.46 -4.97 -6.38
C TRP A 278 -13.88 -6.13 -7.28
N ALA A 279 -13.43 -7.32 -6.93
CA ALA A 279 -13.74 -8.57 -7.61
C ALA A 279 -13.52 -9.73 -6.64
N VAL A 280 -13.98 -10.92 -7.01
CA VAL A 280 -13.76 -12.16 -6.27
C VAL A 280 -12.93 -13.11 -7.12
N ILE A 281 -11.77 -13.54 -6.64
CA ILE A 281 -10.98 -14.59 -7.24
C ILE A 281 -11.67 -15.92 -6.96
N LYS A 282 -12.12 -16.60 -8.03
CA LYS A 282 -12.78 -17.91 -7.98
C LYS A 282 -11.80 -19.05 -8.01
N GLY A 283 -10.65 -18.85 -8.62
CA GLY A 283 -9.62 -19.88 -8.74
C GLY A 283 -8.34 -19.36 -9.36
N THR A 284 -7.25 -20.03 -9.01
CA THR A 284 -5.91 -19.79 -9.57
C THR A 284 -5.22 -21.13 -9.82
N ALA A 285 -4.39 -21.22 -10.87
CA ALA A 285 -3.54 -22.39 -11.12
C ALA A 285 -2.17 -21.97 -11.65
N LEU A 286 -1.20 -22.82 -11.39
CA LEU A 286 0.18 -22.73 -11.87
C LEU A 286 0.61 -24.06 -12.45
N ASN A 287 1.45 -24.03 -13.48
CA ASN A 287 2.24 -25.17 -13.94
C ASN A 287 3.59 -24.70 -14.55
N ASN A 288 4.35 -25.63 -15.10
CA ASN A 288 5.56 -25.31 -15.84
C ASN A 288 5.62 -26.20 -17.11
N ASP A 289 6.12 -25.65 -18.21
CA ASP A 289 6.24 -26.33 -19.50
C ASP A 289 7.22 -27.51 -19.48
N GLY A 290 8.14 -27.59 -18.53
CA GLY A 290 9.19 -28.59 -18.49
C GLY A 290 10.04 -28.59 -19.75
N ARG A 291 10.29 -29.77 -20.32
CA ARG A 291 10.98 -29.96 -21.59
C ARG A 291 10.04 -30.08 -22.79
N ASP A 292 8.74 -30.02 -22.60
CA ASP A 292 7.73 -30.22 -23.64
C ASP A 292 7.56 -28.95 -24.49
N LYS A 293 8.70 -28.44 -25.01
CA LYS A 293 8.82 -27.25 -25.83
C LYS A 293 10.10 -27.25 -26.66
N VAL A 294 10.12 -26.48 -27.75
CA VAL A 294 11.22 -26.48 -28.74
C VAL A 294 12.51 -25.80 -28.26
N GLY A 295 12.49 -25.13 -27.12
CA GLY A 295 13.65 -24.45 -26.52
C GLY A 295 13.28 -23.81 -25.19
N PHE A 296 14.27 -23.42 -24.39
CA PHE A 296 14.06 -22.89 -23.05
C PHE A 296 13.12 -21.66 -23.02
N THR A 297 13.23 -20.78 -24.00
CA THR A 297 12.44 -19.54 -24.09
C THR A 297 11.12 -19.71 -24.85
N ALA A 298 10.93 -20.83 -25.57
CA ALA A 298 9.71 -21.07 -26.32
C ALA A 298 8.54 -21.47 -25.39
N PRO A 299 7.31 -21.00 -25.63
CA PRO A 299 6.13 -21.42 -24.88
C PRO A 299 5.58 -22.77 -25.37
N SER A 300 4.81 -23.45 -24.51
CA SER A 300 4.12 -24.70 -24.84
C SER A 300 2.60 -24.53 -24.86
N PRO A 301 1.91 -24.69 -26.02
CA PRO A 301 0.46 -24.55 -26.09
C PRO A 301 -0.27 -25.57 -25.22
N LYS A 302 0.29 -26.77 -25.07
CA LYS A 302 -0.26 -27.84 -24.23
C LYS A 302 -0.32 -27.45 -22.76
N TRP A 303 0.79 -26.92 -22.22
CA TRP A 303 0.86 -26.56 -20.81
C TRP A 303 0.17 -25.23 -20.50
N GLN A 304 0.09 -24.32 -21.47
CA GLN A 304 -0.80 -23.16 -21.37
C GLN A 304 -2.27 -23.58 -21.30
N ALA A 305 -2.71 -24.50 -22.16
CA ALA A 305 -4.08 -25.04 -22.10
C ALA A 305 -4.34 -25.79 -20.79
N ASP A 306 -3.37 -26.60 -20.28
CA ASP A 306 -3.50 -27.31 -19.03
C ASP A 306 -3.69 -26.39 -17.81
N VAL A 307 -2.90 -25.31 -17.69
CA VAL A 307 -3.06 -24.37 -16.57
C VAL A 307 -4.38 -23.63 -16.64
N ILE A 308 -4.86 -23.28 -17.84
CA ILE A 308 -6.16 -22.62 -18.05
C ILE A 308 -7.28 -23.58 -17.62
N ASP A 309 -7.30 -24.80 -18.13
CA ASP A 309 -8.30 -25.80 -17.82
C ASP A 309 -8.31 -26.18 -16.32
N ALA A 310 -7.12 -26.25 -15.70
CA ALA A 310 -6.99 -26.56 -14.27
C ALA A 310 -7.72 -25.54 -13.38
N VAL A 311 -7.75 -24.25 -13.75
CA VAL A 311 -8.50 -23.23 -12.98
C VAL A 311 -9.99 -23.49 -13.07
N TYR A 312 -10.52 -23.77 -14.25
CA TYR A 312 -11.95 -24.02 -14.45
C TYR A 312 -12.42 -25.27 -13.70
N ARG A 313 -11.64 -26.36 -13.75
CA ARG A 313 -11.94 -27.56 -12.95
C ARG A 313 -11.97 -27.30 -11.44
N ARG A 314 -11.08 -26.44 -10.94
CA ARG A 314 -10.98 -26.14 -9.49
C ARG A 314 -12.01 -25.13 -9.02
N SER A 315 -12.32 -24.13 -9.82
CA SER A 315 -13.25 -23.07 -9.47
C SER A 315 -14.72 -23.43 -9.64
N GLY A 316 -15.01 -24.49 -10.39
CA GLY A 316 -16.38 -24.85 -10.78
C GLY A 316 -17.01 -23.88 -11.78
N VAL A 317 -16.27 -22.90 -12.30
CA VAL A 317 -16.73 -21.99 -13.35
C VAL A 317 -16.62 -22.68 -14.70
N ALA A 318 -17.70 -22.71 -15.47
CA ALA A 318 -17.64 -23.29 -16.81
C ALA A 318 -16.92 -22.30 -17.76
N PRO A 319 -16.03 -22.78 -18.66
CA PRO A 319 -15.41 -21.91 -19.65
C PRO A 319 -16.44 -21.08 -20.46
N ASP A 320 -17.62 -21.66 -20.73
CA ASP A 320 -18.68 -20.97 -21.48
C ASP A 320 -19.33 -19.80 -20.73
N ASP A 321 -19.13 -19.71 -19.42
CA ASP A 321 -19.62 -18.59 -18.59
C ASP A 321 -18.69 -17.38 -18.57
N VAL A 322 -17.45 -17.53 -19.06
CA VAL A 322 -16.46 -16.46 -19.10
C VAL A 322 -16.73 -15.54 -20.27
N ASP A 323 -16.95 -14.26 -19.98
CA ASP A 323 -17.26 -13.24 -20.98
C ASP A 323 -16.01 -12.52 -21.50
N PHE A 324 -14.97 -12.39 -20.68
CA PHE A 324 -13.77 -11.63 -20.99
C PHE A 324 -12.49 -12.34 -20.51
N VAL A 325 -11.51 -12.47 -21.40
CA VAL A 325 -10.17 -12.99 -21.08
C VAL A 325 -9.13 -11.91 -21.35
N GLU A 326 -8.37 -11.53 -20.35
CA GLU A 326 -7.17 -10.73 -20.50
C GLU A 326 -5.99 -11.65 -20.80
N ALA A 327 -5.49 -11.57 -22.02
CA ALA A 327 -4.43 -12.43 -22.49
C ALA A 327 -3.06 -12.04 -21.96
N HIS A 328 -2.11 -12.95 -22.02
CA HIS A 328 -0.70 -12.59 -21.93
C HIS A 328 -0.30 -11.65 -23.07
N GLY A 329 -0.72 -11.90 -24.29
CA GLY A 329 -0.81 -10.96 -25.42
C GLY A 329 0.42 -10.09 -25.64
N THR A 330 1.59 -10.69 -25.91
CA THR A 330 2.86 -9.96 -26.05
C THR A 330 3.10 -9.34 -27.42
N GLY A 331 2.20 -9.55 -28.39
CA GLY A 331 2.35 -9.09 -29.75
C GLY A 331 3.49 -9.76 -30.51
N THR A 332 3.95 -10.92 -30.06
CA THR A 332 5.06 -11.63 -30.70
C THR A 332 4.56 -12.57 -31.80
N PRO A 333 5.29 -12.68 -32.93
CA PRO A 333 4.88 -13.51 -34.08
C PRO A 333 4.67 -14.99 -33.74
N LEU A 334 5.30 -15.50 -32.68
CA LEU A 334 5.20 -16.88 -32.23
C LEU A 334 4.27 -17.04 -31.02
N GLY A 335 4.35 -16.13 -30.04
CA GLY A 335 3.66 -16.25 -28.76
C GLY A 335 2.14 -16.16 -28.89
N ASP A 336 1.66 -15.17 -29.60
CA ASP A 336 0.22 -14.93 -29.76
C ASP A 336 -0.52 -16.10 -30.45
N PRO A 337 -0.03 -16.70 -31.56
CA PRO A 337 -0.64 -17.91 -32.11
C PRO A 337 -0.62 -19.13 -31.18
N ILE A 338 0.42 -19.27 -30.36
CA ILE A 338 0.50 -20.37 -29.35
C ILE A 338 -0.52 -20.16 -28.26
N GLU A 339 -0.65 -18.95 -27.72
CA GLU A 339 -1.66 -18.60 -26.71
C GLU A 339 -3.07 -18.77 -27.27
N ALA A 340 -3.34 -18.28 -28.48
CA ALA A 340 -4.62 -18.45 -29.16
C ALA A 340 -4.98 -19.92 -29.33
N ARG A 341 -4.03 -20.79 -29.65
CA ARG A 341 -4.24 -22.24 -29.74
C ARG A 341 -4.61 -22.86 -28.40
N ALA A 342 -3.94 -22.44 -27.31
CA ALA A 342 -4.25 -22.92 -25.96
C ALA A 342 -5.66 -22.47 -25.52
N LEU A 343 -6.02 -21.24 -25.79
CA LEU A 343 -7.37 -20.71 -25.52
C LEU A 343 -8.42 -21.46 -26.35
N ASN A 344 -8.19 -21.66 -27.64
CA ASN A 344 -9.11 -22.43 -28.51
C ASN A 344 -9.35 -23.83 -27.98
N GLN A 345 -8.32 -24.52 -27.48
CA GLN A 345 -8.46 -25.87 -26.92
C GLN A 345 -9.40 -25.90 -25.71
N VAL A 346 -9.29 -24.93 -24.80
CA VAL A 346 -10.10 -24.91 -23.56
C VAL A 346 -11.51 -24.38 -23.79
N PHE A 347 -11.66 -23.42 -24.71
CA PHE A 347 -12.94 -22.80 -25.02
C PHE A 347 -13.62 -23.38 -26.27
N ALA A 348 -13.22 -24.58 -26.72
CA ALA A 348 -13.81 -25.26 -27.86
C ALA A 348 -15.31 -25.49 -27.67
N GLY A 349 -16.08 -25.37 -28.75
CA GLY A 349 -17.54 -25.56 -28.75
C GLY A 349 -18.30 -24.45 -28.02
N ALA A 350 -17.71 -23.30 -27.88
CA ALA A 350 -18.34 -22.16 -27.24
C ALA A 350 -19.68 -21.74 -27.87
N ARG A 351 -20.68 -21.52 -27.04
CA ARG A 351 -22.04 -21.17 -27.47
C ARG A 351 -22.27 -19.66 -27.55
N ARG A 352 -21.49 -18.88 -26.78
CA ARG A 352 -21.64 -17.41 -26.67
C ARG A 352 -20.39 -16.69 -27.15
N PRO A 353 -20.50 -15.52 -27.77
CA PRO A 353 -19.36 -14.64 -28.04
C PRO A 353 -18.69 -14.22 -26.71
N ARG A 354 -17.39 -14.04 -26.76
CA ARG A 354 -16.56 -13.56 -25.66
C ARG A 354 -15.45 -12.65 -26.16
N TYR A 355 -14.87 -11.86 -25.25
CA TYR A 355 -13.88 -10.89 -25.61
C TYR A 355 -12.49 -11.32 -25.17
N LEU A 356 -11.47 -10.96 -25.98
CA LEU A 356 -10.07 -11.16 -25.68
C LEU A 356 -9.37 -9.79 -25.68
N GLY A 357 -8.79 -9.41 -24.55
CA GLY A 357 -8.06 -8.15 -24.38
C GLY A 357 -6.56 -8.37 -24.18
N ALA A 358 -5.78 -7.31 -24.40
CA ALA A 358 -4.33 -7.29 -24.16
C ALA A 358 -3.88 -5.91 -23.68
N LEU A 359 -3.71 -5.75 -22.37
CA LEU A 359 -3.28 -4.50 -21.72
C LEU A 359 -1.92 -3.99 -22.21
N LYS A 360 -1.02 -4.92 -22.56
CA LYS A 360 0.33 -4.59 -23.04
C LYS A 360 0.33 -3.71 -24.29
N THR A 361 -0.75 -3.69 -25.05
CA THR A 361 -0.90 -2.79 -26.20
C THR A 361 -0.92 -1.33 -25.77
N GLN A 362 -1.36 -1.03 -24.54
CA GLN A 362 -1.55 0.34 -24.02
C GLN A 362 -0.45 0.79 -23.07
N ILE A 363 0.13 -0.11 -22.27
CA ILE A 363 1.14 0.25 -21.25
C ILE A 363 2.48 -0.45 -21.43
N GLY A 364 2.64 -1.24 -22.49
CA GLY A 364 3.81 -2.08 -22.68
C GLY A 364 3.85 -3.27 -21.72
N HIS A 365 4.95 -4.01 -21.79
CA HIS A 365 5.16 -5.19 -20.95
C HIS A 365 5.86 -4.80 -19.65
N LEU A 366 5.15 -4.85 -18.53
CA LEU A 366 5.64 -4.48 -17.19
C LEU A 366 6.45 -5.60 -16.51
N ASP A 367 6.96 -6.57 -17.27
CA ASP A 367 7.78 -7.66 -16.76
C ASP A 367 7.11 -8.36 -15.56
N THR A 368 7.76 -8.37 -14.38
CA THR A 368 7.26 -9.03 -13.17
C THR A 368 5.93 -8.48 -12.67
N ALA A 369 5.59 -7.21 -12.94
CA ALA A 369 4.33 -6.58 -12.52
C ALA A 369 3.16 -6.81 -13.50
N ALA A 370 3.40 -7.39 -14.68
CA ALA A 370 2.42 -7.44 -15.77
C ALA A 370 1.10 -8.14 -15.40
N GLY A 371 1.17 -9.23 -14.62
CA GLY A 371 -0.01 -10.00 -14.22
C GLY A 371 -0.95 -9.21 -13.30
N LEU A 372 -0.41 -8.49 -12.30
CA LEU A 372 -1.23 -7.64 -11.42
C LEU A 372 -1.85 -6.47 -12.16
N ALA A 373 -1.16 -5.87 -13.13
CA ALA A 373 -1.73 -4.82 -13.97
C ALA A 373 -2.96 -5.32 -14.76
N GLY A 374 -2.88 -6.53 -15.36
CA GLY A 374 -4.00 -7.19 -16.01
C GLY A 374 -5.17 -7.48 -15.04
N LEU A 375 -4.86 -7.95 -13.81
CA LEU A 375 -5.87 -8.17 -12.78
C LEU A 375 -6.60 -6.88 -12.40
N ILE A 376 -5.88 -5.77 -12.25
CA ILE A 376 -6.47 -4.46 -11.95
C ILE A 376 -7.38 -4.01 -13.10
N LYS A 377 -6.99 -4.20 -14.37
CA LYS A 377 -7.87 -3.95 -15.52
C LYS A 377 -9.16 -4.75 -15.41
N LEU A 378 -9.11 -6.04 -15.07
CA LEU A 378 -10.31 -6.87 -14.88
C LEU A 378 -11.20 -6.34 -13.75
N CYS A 379 -10.61 -5.99 -12.61
CA CYS A 379 -11.34 -5.40 -11.47
C CYS A 379 -12.09 -4.12 -11.89
N MET A 380 -11.41 -3.25 -12.64
CA MET A 380 -11.99 -2.00 -13.12
C MET A 380 -13.09 -2.24 -14.17
N SER A 381 -12.88 -3.21 -15.08
CA SER A 381 -13.89 -3.58 -16.08
C SER A 381 -15.16 -4.12 -15.44
N LEU A 382 -15.04 -5.01 -14.46
CA LEU A 382 -16.15 -5.53 -13.68
C LEU A 382 -16.88 -4.42 -12.91
N ARG A 383 -16.14 -3.51 -12.28
CA ARG A 383 -16.71 -2.40 -11.51
C ARG A 383 -17.49 -1.43 -12.41
N ASN A 384 -16.89 -1.02 -13.51
CA ASN A 384 -17.46 -0.02 -14.40
C ASN A 384 -18.48 -0.59 -15.39
N GLY A 385 -18.59 -1.92 -15.50
CA GLY A 385 -19.53 -2.58 -16.41
C GLY A 385 -19.19 -2.37 -17.89
N VAL A 386 -17.90 -2.26 -18.20
CA VAL A 386 -17.40 -2.03 -19.56
C VAL A 386 -16.13 -2.85 -19.79
N ILE A 387 -16.01 -3.48 -20.95
CA ILE A 387 -14.77 -4.07 -21.45
C ILE A 387 -14.06 -3.01 -22.29
N PRO A 388 -12.88 -2.51 -21.87
CA PRO A 388 -12.16 -1.48 -22.62
C PRO A 388 -11.60 -2.01 -23.95
N PRO A 389 -11.33 -1.14 -24.92
CA PRO A 389 -10.79 -1.54 -26.22
C PRO A 389 -9.35 -2.06 -26.10
N THR A 390 -8.95 -2.88 -27.07
CA THR A 390 -7.57 -3.29 -27.29
C THR A 390 -6.91 -2.35 -28.30
N ALA A 391 -5.93 -1.57 -27.87
CA ALA A 391 -5.26 -0.61 -28.73
C ALA A 391 -4.42 -1.31 -29.82
N HIS A 392 -4.19 -0.61 -30.92
CA HIS A 392 -3.31 -1.03 -32.02
C HIS A 392 -3.70 -2.32 -32.76
N PHE A 393 -4.83 -2.93 -32.46
CA PHE A 393 -5.38 -4.04 -33.21
C PHE A 393 -6.15 -3.55 -34.44
N ARG A 394 -5.90 -4.16 -35.60
CA ARG A 394 -6.54 -3.85 -36.90
C ARG A 394 -7.10 -5.07 -37.58
N THR A 395 -6.29 -6.10 -37.74
CA THR A 395 -6.63 -7.31 -38.48
C THR A 395 -6.06 -8.53 -37.76
N LEU A 396 -6.90 -9.55 -37.58
CA LEU A 396 -6.47 -10.78 -36.92
C LEU A 396 -5.31 -11.44 -37.68
N ASN A 397 -4.32 -11.90 -36.94
CA ASN A 397 -3.19 -12.66 -37.47
C ASN A 397 -3.70 -13.89 -38.25
N PRO A 398 -3.30 -14.07 -39.52
CA PRO A 398 -3.81 -15.17 -40.36
C PRO A 398 -3.47 -16.57 -39.84
N ARG A 399 -2.58 -16.70 -38.87
CA ARG A 399 -2.27 -17.96 -38.18
C ARG A 399 -3.22 -18.27 -37.02
N ILE A 400 -4.17 -17.37 -36.73
CA ILE A 400 -5.13 -17.48 -35.62
C ILE A 400 -6.53 -17.60 -36.20
N SER A 401 -7.31 -18.57 -35.73
CA SER A 401 -8.76 -18.62 -35.89
C SER A 401 -9.40 -18.75 -34.51
N PHE A 402 -10.54 -18.05 -34.33
CA PHE A 402 -11.37 -18.13 -33.15
C PHE A 402 -12.78 -18.65 -33.44
N ASP A 403 -12.99 -19.32 -34.56
CA ASP A 403 -14.32 -19.76 -35.02
C ASP A 403 -15.01 -20.69 -34.00
N ASP A 404 -14.27 -21.60 -33.39
CA ASP A 404 -14.81 -22.56 -32.43
C ASP A 404 -14.90 -22.01 -31.01
N SER A 405 -13.98 -21.16 -30.60
CA SER A 405 -13.92 -20.53 -29.28
C SER A 405 -14.69 -19.22 -29.15
N ARG A 406 -15.07 -18.64 -30.29
CA ARG A 406 -15.85 -17.39 -30.44
C ARG A 406 -15.25 -16.18 -29.72
N PHE A 407 -13.92 -16.10 -29.63
CA PHE A 407 -13.25 -14.90 -29.18
C PHE A 407 -13.34 -13.77 -30.20
N THR A 408 -13.55 -12.57 -29.70
CA THR A 408 -13.51 -11.31 -30.45
C THR A 408 -12.58 -10.34 -29.76
N ILE A 409 -11.70 -9.68 -30.52
CA ILE A 409 -10.86 -8.58 -30.00
C ILE A 409 -11.58 -7.29 -30.32
N ASN A 410 -12.02 -6.59 -29.27
CA ASN A 410 -12.77 -5.34 -29.44
C ASN A 410 -11.81 -4.14 -29.57
N THR A 411 -12.11 -3.26 -30.51
CA THR A 411 -11.40 -1.99 -30.75
C THR A 411 -12.16 -0.78 -30.22
N GLU A 412 -13.40 -1.01 -29.76
CA GLU A 412 -14.27 -0.02 -29.13
C GLU A 412 -14.68 -0.53 -27.74
N PRO A 413 -15.05 0.36 -26.80
CA PRO A 413 -15.58 -0.05 -25.52
C PRO A 413 -16.87 -0.88 -25.69
N VAL A 414 -16.96 -1.99 -24.94
CA VAL A 414 -18.13 -2.86 -24.97
C VAL A 414 -18.84 -2.80 -23.64
N ALA A 415 -20.14 -2.47 -23.68
CA ALA A 415 -20.98 -2.52 -22.49
C ALA A 415 -21.05 -3.95 -21.93
N TRP A 416 -20.80 -4.05 -20.64
CA TRP A 416 -20.82 -5.32 -19.91
C TRP A 416 -21.74 -5.20 -18.69
N PRO A 417 -23.07 -5.08 -18.92
CA PRO A 417 -24.01 -4.85 -17.86
C PRO A 417 -24.10 -6.02 -16.90
N ARG A 418 -24.47 -5.75 -15.66
CA ARG A 418 -24.78 -6.78 -14.67
C ARG A 418 -26.00 -7.58 -15.12
N ARG A 419 -26.03 -8.82 -14.72
CA ARG A 419 -27.09 -9.79 -14.91
C ARG A 419 -27.34 -10.55 -13.60
N ASP A 420 -28.40 -11.38 -13.53
CA ASP A 420 -28.68 -12.19 -12.34
C ASP A 420 -27.55 -13.16 -12.02
N ALA A 421 -26.92 -13.73 -13.06
CA ALA A 421 -25.71 -14.54 -12.91
C ALA A 421 -24.46 -13.65 -12.81
N PRO A 422 -23.43 -14.06 -12.03
CA PRO A 422 -22.15 -13.36 -11.99
C PRO A 422 -21.51 -13.21 -13.37
N ARG A 423 -20.82 -12.09 -13.61
CA ARG A 423 -19.93 -11.92 -14.76
C ARG A 423 -18.58 -12.52 -14.41
N TYR A 424 -18.00 -13.28 -15.32
CA TYR A 424 -16.69 -13.88 -15.14
C TYR A 424 -15.68 -13.33 -16.13
N ALA A 425 -14.48 -13.05 -15.62
CA ALA A 425 -13.32 -12.75 -16.43
C ALA A 425 -12.15 -13.64 -16.04
N ALA A 426 -11.20 -13.78 -16.95
CA ALA A 426 -10.01 -14.58 -16.72
C ALA A 426 -8.74 -13.84 -17.18
N LEU A 427 -7.60 -14.25 -16.66
CA LEU A 427 -6.30 -13.62 -16.93
C LEU A 427 -5.22 -14.68 -17.05
N SER A 428 -4.40 -14.58 -18.11
CA SER A 428 -3.21 -15.41 -18.32
C SER A 428 -1.92 -14.62 -18.14
N SER A 429 -0.92 -15.25 -17.54
CA SER A 429 0.45 -14.73 -17.55
C SER A 429 1.45 -15.88 -17.69
N PHE A 430 2.28 -15.81 -18.74
CA PHE A 430 3.22 -16.85 -19.12
C PHE A 430 4.65 -16.33 -19.03
N GLY A 431 5.46 -16.92 -18.16
CA GLY A 431 6.85 -16.51 -17.92
C GLY A 431 7.83 -17.11 -18.93
N ILE A 432 8.81 -16.35 -19.35
CA ILE A 432 10.00 -16.90 -20.02
C ILE A 432 10.66 -17.88 -19.07
N GLY A 433 10.90 -19.12 -19.56
CA GLY A 433 11.31 -20.24 -18.70
C GLY A 433 10.20 -21.25 -18.45
N GLY A 434 8.94 -20.89 -18.78
CA GLY A 434 7.80 -21.80 -18.87
C GLY A 434 6.91 -21.87 -17.63
N THR A 435 7.07 -21.00 -16.63
CA THR A 435 6.11 -20.94 -15.53
C THR A 435 4.86 -20.19 -15.97
N ASN A 436 3.73 -20.88 -16.02
CA ASN A 436 2.44 -20.37 -16.46
C ASN A 436 1.51 -20.15 -15.26
N ALA A 437 0.71 -19.10 -15.33
CA ALA A 437 -0.32 -18.77 -14.34
C ALA A 437 -1.62 -18.38 -15.04
N HIS A 438 -2.76 -18.82 -14.48
CA HIS A 438 -4.09 -18.43 -14.90
C HIS A 438 -4.98 -18.17 -13.69
N VAL A 439 -5.87 -17.19 -13.80
CA VAL A 439 -6.77 -16.74 -12.72
C VAL A 439 -8.15 -16.50 -13.30
N VAL A 440 -9.19 -16.90 -12.59
CA VAL A 440 -10.59 -16.58 -12.89
C VAL A 440 -11.14 -15.70 -11.79
N VAL A 441 -11.75 -14.59 -12.18
CA VAL A 441 -12.39 -13.62 -11.27
C VAL A 441 -13.85 -13.43 -11.63
N ALA A 442 -14.65 -13.06 -10.64
CA ALA A 442 -16.07 -12.76 -10.78
C ALA A 442 -16.42 -11.41 -10.18
N ASP A 443 -17.63 -10.97 -10.48
CA ASP A 443 -18.29 -9.91 -9.72
C ASP A 443 -18.24 -10.20 -8.22
N GLY A 444 -18.05 -9.16 -7.41
CA GLY A 444 -18.40 -9.25 -5.99
C GLY A 444 -19.92 -9.32 -5.80
N PRO A 445 -20.37 -9.85 -4.67
CA PRO A 445 -21.78 -9.89 -4.32
C PRO A 445 -22.47 -8.55 -4.47
N ALA A 446 -23.73 -8.55 -4.88
CA ALA A 446 -24.49 -7.32 -5.12
C ALA A 446 -24.53 -6.40 -3.89
N ASP A 447 -24.67 -6.98 -2.70
CA ASP A 447 -24.71 -6.26 -1.42
C ASP A 447 -23.40 -5.58 -1.04
N ALA A 448 -22.26 -6.13 -1.47
CA ALA A 448 -20.94 -5.52 -1.24
C ALA A 448 -20.67 -4.31 -2.15
N ARG A 449 -21.42 -4.16 -3.24
CA ARG A 449 -21.17 -3.18 -4.31
C ARG A 449 -22.20 -2.08 -4.45
N GLN A 450 -23.32 -2.14 -3.74
CA GLN A 450 -24.35 -1.09 -3.82
C GLN A 450 -23.92 0.25 -3.20
N ALA A 451 -22.62 0.56 -3.23
CA ALA A 451 -22.10 1.87 -2.87
C ALA A 451 -22.51 3.00 -3.84
N GLY A 452 -23.35 2.73 -4.83
CA GLY A 452 -23.88 3.71 -5.78
C GLY A 452 -25.36 3.51 -6.13
N ALA A 453 -26.06 2.56 -5.50
CA ALA A 453 -27.53 2.49 -5.63
C ALA A 453 -28.15 3.53 -4.69
N PRO A 454 -29.17 4.30 -5.15
CA PRO A 454 -29.86 5.23 -4.28
C PRO A 454 -30.38 4.48 -3.05
N CYS A 455 -29.97 4.90 -1.86
CA CYS A 455 -30.63 4.48 -0.62
C CYS A 455 -32.12 4.84 -0.77
N ASP A 456 -33.03 3.93 -0.39
CA ASP A 456 -34.45 4.23 -0.28
C ASP A 456 -34.62 5.60 0.36
N GLU A 457 -35.27 6.53 -0.32
CA GLU A 457 -35.50 7.90 0.15
C GLU A 457 -36.14 7.98 1.54
N ARG A 458 -36.76 6.90 2.00
CA ARG A 458 -37.33 6.79 3.35
C ARG A 458 -36.28 6.56 4.45
N ALA A 459 -35.09 6.02 4.10
CA ALA A 459 -33.96 5.86 5.05
C ALA A 459 -33.15 7.15 5.23
N SER A 460 -33.18 8.06 4.24
CA SER A 460 -32.41 9.31 4.25
C SER A 460 -32.93 10.35 5.23
N SER A 461 -34.21 10.29 5.60
CA SER A 461 -34.82 11.26 6.52
C SER A 461 -34.54 11.01 8.02
N ALA A 462 -34.07 9.81 8.38
CA ALA A 462 -33.88 9.41 9.78
C ALA A 462 -32.47 9.71 10.36
N GLN A 463 -31.50 10.18 9.57
CA GLN A 463 -30.12 10.43 10.01
C GLN A 463 -29.67 11.86 9.70
N ARG A 464 -30.43 12.86 10.13
CA ARG A 464 -29.99 14.26 10.15
C ARG A 464 -29.14 14.50 11.39
N GLY A 465 -27.85 14.52 11.22
CA GLY A 465 -26.86 14.89 12.23
C GLY A 465 -25.49 15.07 11.59
N PRO A 466 -24.60 15.84 12.22
CA PRO A 466 -23.31 16.14 11.61
C PRO A 466 -22.47 14.91 11.41
N HIS A 467 -21.82 14.82 10.26
CA HIS A 467 -20.88 13.76 9.88
C HIS A 467 -19.45 14.21 10.23
N LEU A 468 -18.74 13.38 11.03
CA LEU A 468 -17.35 13.62 11.37
C LEU A 468 -16.42 13.12 10.27
N ILE A 469 -15.69 14.03 9.65
CA ILE A 469 -14.63 13.77 8.67
C ILE A 469 -13.29 13.98 9.36
N ALA A 470 -12.49 12.94 9.48
CA ALA A 470 -11.17 12.95 10.11
C ALA A 470 -10.07 12.84 9.04
N VAL A 471 -9.08 13.72 9.09
CA VAL A 471 -7.95 13.75 8.15
C VAL A 471 -6.65 13.81 8.95
N SER A 472 -5.69 12.93 8.65
CA SER A 472 -4.38 13.02 9.30
C SER A 472 -3.25 12.64 8.35
N ALA A 473 -2.06 13.18 8.63
CA ALA A 473 -0.84 12.89 7.88
C ALA A 473 0.41 13.02 8.76
N LYS A 474 1.54 12.48 8.28
CA LYS A 474 2.85 12.64 8.94
C LYS A 474 3.47 14.01 8.72
N SER A 475 3.12 14.72 7.64
CA SER A 475 3.59 16.08 7.38
C SER A 475 2.44 17.07 7.18
N ALA A 476 2.71 18.35 7.42
CA ALA A 476 1.73 19.41 7.17
C ALA A 476 1.41 19.55 5.67
N ALA A 477 2.39 19.32 4.79
CA ALA A 477 2.21 19.35 3.34
C ALA A 477 1.27 18.24 2.87
N SER A 478 1.50 17.00 3.32
CA SER A 478 0.65 15.84 3.05
C SER A 478 -0.77 16.06 3.57
N LEU A 479 -0.92 16.61 4.80
CA LEU A 479 -2.25 16.91 5.36
C LEU A 479 -3.00 17.94 4.50
N ALA A 480 -2.34 18.99 4.08
CA ALA A 480 -2.95 20.03 3.24
C ALA A 480 -3.37 19.48 1.87
N ALA A 481 -2.53 18.63 1.25
CA ALA A 481 -2.83 17.96 -0.02
C ALA A 481 -4.00 16.98 0.11
N LEU A 482 -4.01 16.17 1.16
CA LEU A 482 -5.09 15.21 1.43
C LEU A 482 -6.42 15.91 1.74
N THR A 483 -6.38 17.01 2.50
CA THR A 483 -7.57 17.81 2.82
C THR A 483 -8.20 18.39 1.55
N ARG A 484 -7.40 18.88 0.61
CA ARG A 484 -7.90 19.32 -0.71
C ARG A 484 -8.52 18.16 -1.50
N ALA A 485 -7.83 17.03 -1.58
CA ALA A 485 -8.34 15.85 -2.27
C ALA A 485 -9.67 15.36 -1.68
N TYR A 486 -9.85 15.41 -0.36
CA TYR A 486 -11.11 15.08 0.29
C TYR A 486 -12.21 16.09 -0.04
N ALA A 487 -11.91 17.39 0.00
CA ALA A 487 -12.88 18.42 -0.36
C ALA A 487 -13.35 18.28 -1.82
N ASP A 488 -12.43 17.99 -2.75
CA ASP A 488 -12.75 17.82 -4.17
C ASP A 488 -13.54 16.51 -4.41
N ALA A 489 -13.17 15.42 -3.73
CA ALA A 489 -13.92 14.17 -3.81
C ALA A 489 -15.34 14.31 -3.24
N ILE A 490 -15.52 14.99 -2.09
CA ILE A 490 -16.83 15.25 -1.49
C ILE A 490 -17.69 16.13 -2.43
N ALA A 491 -17.07 17.13 -3.09
CA ALA A 491 -17.80 17.98 -4.05
C ALA A 491 -18.41 17.19 -5.23
N ALA A 492 -17.79 16.07 -5.60
CA ALA A 492 -18.25 15.19 -6.67
C ALA A 492 -19.21 14.07 -6.22
N LEU A 493 -19.46 13.91 -4.91
CA LEU A 493 -20.34 12.88 -4.37
C LEU A 493 -21.81 13.26 -4.43
N ASP A 494 -22.69 12.26 -4.39
CA ASP A 494 -24.09 12.44 -4.03
C ASP A 494 -24.22 12.69 -2.52
N ASP A 495 -25.21 13.45 -2.09
CA ASP A 495 -25.44 13.79 -0.68
C ASP A 495 -25.61 12.55 0.22
N ALA A 496 -26.21 11.50 -0.30
CA ALA A 496 -26.39 10.22 0.40
C ALA A 496 -25.06 9.53 0.74
N ALA A 497 -24.01 9.76 -0.05
CA ALA A 497 -22.69 9.13 0.14
C ALA A 497 -21.80 9.85 1.16
N LEU A 498 -22.13 11.08 1.58
CA LEU A 498 -21.33 11.85 2.54
C LEU A 498 -21.13 11.09 3.86
N ALA A 499 -22.17 10.43 4.32
CA ALA A 499 -22.11 9.66 5.57
C ALA A 499 -21.15 8.48 5.50
N ASP A 500 -21.11 7.76 4.38
CA ASP A 500 -20.21 6.64 4.14
C ASP A 500 -18.77 7.13 3.88
N PHE A 501 -18.62 8.31 3.22
CA PHE A 501 -17.33 8.97 3.10
C PHE A 501 -16.74 9.31 4.48
N ALA A 502 -17.51 10.01 5.31
CA ALA A 502 -17.12 10.37 6.65
C ALA A 502 -16.78 9.14 7.52
N TYR A 503 -17.58 8.07 7.41
CA TYR A 503 -17.30 6.80 8.06
C TYR A 503 -15.96 6.21 7.58
N SER A 504 -15.72 6.19 6.27
CA SER A 504 -14.49 5.65 5.67
C SER A 504 -13.24 6.40 6.14
N THR A 505 -13.32 7.73 6.37
CA THR A 505 -12.18 8.52 6.89
C THR A 505 -11.78 8.10 8.30
N ARG A 506 -12.71 7.61 9.11
CA ARG A 506 -12.51 7.27 10.52
C ARG A 506 -12.06 5.83 10.75
N VAL A 507 -12.62 4.90 9.98
CA VAL A 507 -12.38 3.44 10.21
C VAL A 507 -11.43 2.83 9.19
N GLY A 508 -11.19 3.50 8.06
CA GLY A 508 -10.35 3.00 6.96
C GLY A 508 -8.96 3.65 6.87
N ARG A 509 -8.60 4.50 7.82
CA ARG A 509 -7.34 5.25 7.83
C ARG A 509 -6.61 5.10 9.15
N ARG A 510 -5.28 5.09 9.09
CA ARG A 510 -4.43 5.18 10.27
C ARG A 510 -4.31 6.63 10.72
N GLY A 511 -4.35 6.89 12.03
CA GLY A 511 -4.14 8.21 12.60
C GLY A 511 -2.67 8.59 12.68
N PHE A 512 -2.33 9.81 12.27
CA PHE A 512 -0.98 10.40 12.31
C PHE A 512 -0.94 11.66 13.17
N GLU A 513 0.22 12.30 13.26
CA GLU A 513 0.52 13.41 14.15
C GLU A 513 -0.14 14.74 13.73
N HIS A 514 -0.14 15.05 12.42
CA HIS A 514 -0.87 16.20 11.89
C HIS A 514 -2.34 15.81 11.67
N ARG A 515 -3.24 16.49 12.36
CA ARG A 515 -4.66 16.13 12.40
C ARG A 515 -5.55 17.31 12.09
N LEU A 516 -6.67 17.01 11.46
CA LEU A 516 -7.74 17.92 11.14
C LEU A 516 -9.06 17.14 11.17
N ALA A 517 -10.07 17.68 11.82
CA ALA A 517 -11.40 17.11 11.80
C ALA A 517 -12.44 18.19 11.61
N VAL A 518 -13.47 17.87 10.84
CA VAL A 518 -14.63 18.73 10.66
C VAL A 518 -15.91 17.91 10.85
N CYS A 519 -16.91 18.51 11.47
CA CYS A 519 -18.26 17.98 11.51
C CYS A 519 -19.12 18.80 10.53
N ALA A 520 -19.91 18.13 9.68
CA ALA A 520 -20.72 18.78 8.68
C ALA A 520 -22.06 18.07 8.51
N ASP A 521 -23.12 18.83 8.28
CA ASP A 521 -24.47 18.30 8.13
C ASP A 521 -24.79 17.91 6.69
N ASP A 522 -24.11 18.52 5.73
CA ASP A 522 -24.26 18.34 4.30
C ASP A 522 -22.93 18.47 3.55
N ARG A 523 -22.97 18.19 2.27
CA ARG A 523 -21.80 18.21 1.36
C ARG A 523 -21.17 19.60 1.25
N GLU A 524 -21.97 20.65 1.09
CA GLU A 524 -21.50 22.01 0.90
C GLU A 524 -20.77 22.52 2.15
N SER A 525 -21.36 22.29 3.32
CA SER A 525 -20.75 22.63 4.60
C SER A 525 -19.46 21.81 4.86
N ALA A 526 -19.42 20.52 4.43
CA ALA A 526 -18.23 19.70 4.54
C ALA A 526 -17.08 20.28 3.70
N VAL A 527 -17.33 20.60 2.44
CA VAL A 527 -16.33 21.22 1.55
C VAL A 527 -15.85 22.57 2.09
N ALA A 528 -16.77 23.45 2.50
CA ALA A 528 -16.44 24.77 3.03
C ALA A 528 -15.59 24.66 4.31
N ARG A 529 -16.00 23.78 5.25
CA ARG A 529 -15.27 23.57 6.52
C ARG A 529 -13.90 22.94 6.30
N LEU A 530 -13.76 21.94 5.40
CA LEU A 530 -12.46 21.37 5.06
C LEU A 530 -11.50 22.41 4.48
N ARG A 531 -11.96 23.26 3.57
CA ARG A 531 -11.15 24.33 2.98
C ARG A 531 -10.73 25.41 3.97
N ALA A 532 -11.55 25.67 5.00
CA ALA A 532 -11.31 26.67 6.04
C ALA A 532 -10.57 26.13 7.27
N ALA A 533 -10.53 24.80 7.45
CA ALA A 533 -10.00 24.18 8.65
C ALA A 533 -8.49 24.32 8.79
N ARG A 534 -8.01 24.42 10.03
CA ARG A 534 -6.59 24.53 10.36
C ARG A 534 -6.11 23.23 11.00
N ALA A 535 -4.95 22.77 10.52
CA ALA A 535 -4.27 21.60 11.06
C ALA A 535 -3.83 21.80 12.51
N ARG A 536 -3.86 20.72 13.29
CA ARG A 536 -3.25 20.64 14.62
C ARG A 536 -2.19 19.55 14.62
N PHE A 537 -1.16 19.74 15.41
CA PHE A 537 -0.07 18.77 15.57
C PHE A 537 -0.11 18.16 16.98
N SER A 538 -0.01 16.83 17.06
CA SER A 538 0.11 16.07 18.29
C SER A 538 1.19 15.01 18.14
N ALA A 539 2.34 15.22 18.75
CA ALA A 539 3.52 14.36 18.60
C ALA A 539 3.34 12.95 19.16
N LYS A 540 2.42 12.73 20.13
CA LYS A 540 2.18 11.41 20.74
C LYS A 540 0.69 11.16 20.91
N PRO A 541 0.22 9.92 20.68
CA PRO A 541 -1.14 9.54 21.06
C PRO A 541 -1.36 9.72 22.56
N ILE A 542 -2.52 10.24 22.92
CA ILE A 542 -2.95 10.43 24.32
C ILE A 542 -4.02 9.38 24.61
N ALA A 543 -3.84 8.58 25.65
CA ALA A 543 -4.66 7.41 25.95
C ALA A 543 -6.14 7.72 26.25
N GLY A 544 -6.43 8.92 26.76
CA GLY A 544 -7.80 9.28 27.10
C GLY A 544 -7.93 10.74 27.55
N VAL A 545 -9.02 11.09 28.18
CA VAL A 545 -9.29 12.42 28.72
C VAL A 545 -9.38 12.38 30.24
N ARG A 546 -9.00 13.49 30.89
CA ARG A 546 -9.19 13.68 32.32
C ARG A 546 -10.40 14.58 32.59
N VAL A 547 -11.27 14.17 33.50
CA VAL A 547 -12.37 14.97 34.00
C VAL A 547 -12.09 15.26 35.47
N ALA A 548 -12.06 16.54 35.85
CA ALA A 548 -11.87 16.91 37.25
C ALA A 548 -13.17 16.68 38.06
N ALA A 549 -13.03 16.24 39.30
CA ALA A 549 -14.18 15.99 40.18
C ALA A 549 -15.10 17.20 40.32
N ALA A 550 -14.54 18.40 40.34
CA ALA A 550 -15.30 19.67 40.40
C ALA A 550 -16.18 19.91 39.16
N ASP A 551 -15.76 19.39 38.00
CA ASP A 551 -16.46 19.60 36.71
C ASP A 551 -17.41 18.43 36.38
N ALA A 552 -17.38 17.33 37.16
CA ALA A 552 -18.04 16.06 36.80
C ALA A 552 -19.56 16.20 36.56
N HIS A 553 -20.28 16.87 37.46
CA HIS A 553 -21.72 17.03 37.30
C HIS A 553 -22.10 17.92 36.13
N ALA A 554 -21.34 19.00 35.88
CA ALA A 554 -21.58 19.89 34.74
C ALA A 554 -21.26 19.20 33.40
N VAL A 555 -20.19 18.41 33.36
CA VAL A 555 -19.84 17.60 32.17
C VAL A 555 -20.90 16.52 31.89
N ALA A 556 -21.35 15.81 32.92
CA ALA A 556 -22.40 14.78 32.80
C ALA A 556 -23.71 15.37 32.23
N ALA A 557 -24.13 16.50 32.74
CA ALA A 557 -25.34 17.19 32.26
C ALA A 557 -25.22 17.58 30.77
N GLN A 558 -24.06 18.07 30.35
CA GLN A 558 -23.81 18.42 28.91
C GLN A 558 -23.77 17.18 28.01
N LEU A 559 -23.33 16.03 28.54
CA LEU A 559 -23.34 14.76 27.81
C LEU A 559 -24.71 14.08 27.77
N GLY A 560 -25.74 14.72 28.36
CA GLY A 560 -27.08 14.15 28.45
C GLY A 560 -27.21 12.96 29.39
N VAL A 561 -26.32 12.90 30.40
CA VAL A 561 -26.31 11.87 31.44
C VAL A 561 -26.90 12.48 32.72
N THR A 562 -27.87 11.86 33.33
CA THR A 562 -28.36 12.26 34.66
C THR A 562 -27.24 12.02 35.66
N PRO A 563 -26.63 13.06 36.27
CA PRO A 563 -25.51 12.86 37.17
C PRO A 563 -26.00 12.20 38.48
N PRO A 564 -25.47 11.02 38.83
CA PRO A 564 -25.79 10.44 40.14
C PRO A 564 -25.08 11.22 41.26
N ASP A 565 -25.61 11.08 42.49
CA ASP A 565 -25.03 11.76 43.64
C ASP A 565 -23.57 11.36 43.88
N GLY A 566 -22.71 12.36 44.05
CA GLY A 566 -21.27 12.23 44.28
C GLY A 566 -20.41 12.25 43.00
N ALA A 567 -19.30 12.98 43.08
CA ALA A 567 -18.41 13.24 41.92
C ALA A 567 -17.84 11.94 41.32
N SER A 568 -17.54 10.91 42.12
CA SER A 568 -17.00 9.64 41.61
C SER A 568 -18.02 8.92 40.72
N ARG A 569 -19.26 8.83 41.14
CA ARG A 569 -20.34 8.20 40.37
C ARG A 569 -20.68 8.98 39.10
N ALA A 570 -20.58 10.31 39.16
CA ALA A 570 -20.74 11.15 37.99
C ALA A 570 -19.62 10.87 36.97
N ILE A 571 -18.36 10.69 37.42
CA ILE A 571 -17.24 10.32 36.55
C ILE A 571 -17.45 8.94 35.92
N ASP A 572 -17.95 7.94 36.67
CA ASP A 572 -18.25 6.62 36.13
C ASP A 572 -19.35 6.68 35.07
N ALA A 573 -20.39 7.48 35.29
CA ALA A 573 -21.45 7.69 34.30
C ALA A 573 -20.95 8.42 33.04
N ILE A 574 -20.04 9.40 33.20
CA ILE A 574 -19.35 10.05 32.07
C ILE A 574 -18.49 9.02 31.35
N ALA A 575 -17.73 8.17 32.06
CA ALA A 575 -16.89 7.15 31.47
C ALA A 575 -17.70 6.18 30.63
N ALA A 576 -18.82 5.71 31.10
CA ALA A 576 -19.75 4.87 30.35
C ALA A 576 -20.23 5.57 29.06
N ARG A 577 -20.60 6.84 29.15
CA ARG A 577 -21.05 7.65 28.00
C ARG A 577 -19.94 7.89 26.99
N LEU A 578 -18.74 8.25 27.44
CA LEU A 578 -17.59 8.47 26.57
C LEU A 578 -17.10 7.17 25.92
N ALA A 579 -17.15 6.05 26.66
CA ALA A 579 -16.82 4.73 26.11
C ALA A 579 -17.74 4.32 24.96
N GLU A 580 -18.97 4.81 24.95
CA GLU A 580 -19.86 4.65 23.79
C GLU A 580 -19.33 5.32 22.52
N TRP A 581 -18.54 6.37 22.63
CA TRP A 581 -17.90 7.09 21.53
C TRP A 581 -16.42 6.70 21.34
N GLY A 582 -15.97 5.59 21.96
CA GLY A 582 -14.60 5.12 21.85
C GLY A 582 -13.57 6.00 22.56
N ILE A 583 -14.00 6.77 23.59
CA ILE A 583 -13.14 7.67 24.34
C ILE A 583 -12.94 7.10 25.74
N ALA A 584 -11.70 6.93 26.19
CA ALA A 584 -11.37 6.48 27.53
C ALA A 584 -11.21 7.67 28.50
N ILE A 585 -11.54 7.45 29.78
CA ILE A 585 -11.11 8.36 30.86
C ILE A 585 -9.76 7.87 31.40
N ASP A 586 -8.81 8.79 31.47
CA ASP A 586 -7.47 8.59 32.03
C ASP A 586 -7.11 9.75 32.95
N ALA A 587 -7.01 9.44 34.27
CA ALA A 587 -6.67 10.44 35.28
C ALA A 587 -5.29 11.09 35.08
N GLY A 588 -4.37 10.39 34.42
CA GLY A 588 -3.02 10.89 34.07
C GLY A 588 -2.97 11.71 32.79
N SER A 589 -4.08 11.78 32.04
CA SER A 589 -4.11 12.46 30.74
C SER A 589 -3.81 13.96 30.86
N ALA A 590 -3.00 14.47 29.93
CA ALA A 590 -2.73 15.88 29.77
C ALA A 590 -3.93 16.64 29.16
N VAL A 591 -4.84 15.94 28.45
CA VAL A 591 -6.04 16.53 27.88
C VAL A 591 -7.17 16.51 28.91
N ARG A 592 -7.77 17.67 29.14
CA ARG A 592 -8.82 17.90 30.12
C ARG A 592 -10.15 18.20 29.45
N LEU A 593 -11.19 17.50 29.89
CA LEU A 593 -12.57 17.81 29.56
C LEU A 593 -13.22 18.53 30.77
N GLY A 594 -13.74 19.72 30.52
CA GLY A 594 -14.44 20.53 31.52
C GLY A 594 -15.76 21.08 30.97
N ALA A 595 -16.54 21.69 31.80
CA ALA A 595 -17.76 22.42 31.44
C ALA A 595 -17.84 23.77 32.16
N ALA A 596 -18.15 24.82 31.41
CA ALA A 596 -18.35 26.17 31.91
C ALA A 596 -19.39 26.91 31.08
N GLY A 597 -20.26 27.69 31.69
CA GLY A 597 -21.27 28.48 31.00
C GLY A 597 -22.23 27.66 30.16
N GLY A 598 -22.53 26.42 30.55
CA GLY A 598 -23.40 25.53 29.80
C GLY A 598 -22.78 24.91 28.53
N ARG A 599 -21.43 24.92 28.40
CA ARG A 599 -20.70 24.41 27.24
C ARG A 599 -19.58 23.47 27.67
N LEU A 600 -19.25 22.46 26.84
CA LEU A 600 -18.07 21.63 27.04
C LEU A 600 -16.81 22.32 26.53
N HIS A 601 -15.70 22.10 27.22
CA HIS A 601 -14.38 22.62 26.85
C HIS A 601 -13.35 21.51 26.83
N VAL A 602 -12.59 21.43 25.75
CA VAL A 602 -11.43 20.53 25.60
C VAL A 602 -10.16 21.38 25.72
N ALA A 603 -9.36 21.14 26.74
CA ALA A 603 -8.08 21.78 26.94
C ALA A 603 -6.95 20.78 26.74
N ALA A 604 -6.01 21.09 25.85
CA ALA A 604 -4.80 20.32 25.57
C ALA A 604 -3.54 21.14 25.78
N PRO A 605 -2.40 20.54 26.16
CA PRO A 605 -1.14 21.26 26.33
C PRO A 605 -0.73 22.00 25.06
N GLY A 606 -0.39 23.27 25.20
CA GLY A 606 0.12 24.09 24.08
C GLY A 606 -0.92 24.50 23.03
N ALA A 607 -2.20 24.19 23.24
CA ALA A 607 -3.30 24.57 22.37
C ALA A 607 -4.33 25.46 23.11
N PRO A 608 -5.01 26.40 22.44
CA PRO A 608 -6.14 27.10 23.01
C PRO A 608 -7.26 26.09 23.35
N SER A 609 -7.96 26.34 24.47
CA SER A 609 -9.12 25.55 24.85
C SER A 609 -10.20 25.61 23.78
N GLU A 610 -10.68 24.46 23.35
CA GLU A 610 -11.76 24.37 22.37
C GLU A 610 -13.11 24.27 23.06
N THR A 611 -14.04 25.16 22.69
CA THR A 611 -15.41 25.15 23.21
C THR A 611 -16.31 24.44 22.23
N ILE A 612 -17.06 23.46 22.72
CA ILE A 612 -18.05 22.71 21.96
C ILE A 612 -19.42 23.37 22.16
N ASP A 613 -19.90 23.96 21.09
CA ASP A 613 -21.21 24.64 21.04
C ASP A 613 -22.17 23.74 20.26
N ALA A 614 -22.87 22.85 20.94
CA ALA A 614 -23.78 21.91 20.27
C ALA A 614 -25.16 21.98 20.92
N ALA A 615 -26.18 22.13 20.08
CA ALA A 615 -27.55 22.36 20.52
C ALA A 615 -28.29 21.09 21.01
N THR A 616 -27.78 19.88 20.70
CA THR A 616 -28.43 18.61 21.07
C THR A 616 -27.42 17.55 21.49
N PRO A 617 -27.76 16.63 22.43
CA PRO A 617 -26.86 15.55 22.83
C PRO A 617 -26.35 14.66 21.70
N GLY A 618 -27.12 14.51 20.62
CA GLY A 618 -26.73 13.73 19.44
C GLY A 618 -25.62 14.40 18.61
N THR A 619 -25.53 15.71 18.60
CA THR A 619 -24.50 16.46 17.90
C THR A 619 -23.24 16.64 18.75
N ILE A 620 -23.37 16.70 20.07
CA ILE A 620 -22.24 16.83 21.01
C ILE A 620 -21.20 15.72 20.79
N GLY A 621 -21.63 14.48 20.60
CA GLY A 621 -20.72 13.34 20.38
C GLY A 621 -19.80 13.54 19.18
N CYS A 622 -20.32 14.00 18.04
CA CYS A 622 -19.55 14.28 16.84
C CYS A 622 -18.48 15.35 17.07
N TYR A 623 -18.87 16.49 17.62
CA TYR A 623 -17.94 17.61 17.89
C TYR A 623 -16.91 17.29 18.96
N LEU A 624 -17.30 16.52 20.01
CA LEU A 624 -16.39 16.10 21.06
C LEU A 624 -15.34 15.11 20.51
N GLN A 625 -15.74 14.13 19.72
CA GLN A 625 -14.80 13.21 19.05
C GLN A 625 -13.83 13.99 18.14
N ALA A 626 -14.32 14.94 17.36
CA ALA A 626 -13.48 15.79 16.51
C ALA A 626 -12.44 16.56 17.33
N ALA A 627 -12.87 17.25 18.38
CA ALA A 627 -12.01 18.06 19.23
C ALA A 627 -10.95 17.21 19.94
N LEU A 628 -11.35 16.10 20.53
CA LEU A 628 -10.44 15.19 21.24
C LEU A 628 -9.46 14.50 20.30
N TRP A 629 -9.90 14.06 19.12
CA TRP A 629 -9.02 13.47 18.15
C TRP A 629 -7.99 14.47 17.63
N CYS A 630 -8.38 15.71 17.34
CA CYS A 630 -7.46 16.79 16.99
C CYS A 630 -6.50 17.17 18.13
N ALA A 631 -6.91 16.98 19.38
CA ALA A 631 -6.06 17.15 20.56
C ALA A 631 -5.08 15.99 20.76
N GLY A 632 -5.11 14.97 19.92
CA GLY A 632 -4.24 13.79 19.97
C GLY A 632 -4.77 12.63 20.79
N VAL A 633 -6.00 12.70 21.33
CA VAL A 633 -6.61 11.60 22.07
C VAL A 633 -6.89 10.42 21.12
N ALA A 634 -6.62 9.22 21.60
CA ALA A 634 -7.02 7.99 20.92
C ALA A 634 -8.55 7.85 21.00
N VAL A 635 -9.22 7.95 19.85
CA VAL A 635 -10.67 7.76 19.70
C VAL A 635 -10.89 6.48 18.91
N ASP A 636 -11.56 5.50 19.52
CA ASP A 636 -11.89 4.24 18.85
C ASP A 636 -13.18 4.41 18.03
N PHE A 637 -13.03 4.84 16.80
CA PHE A 637 -14.13 5.02 15.86
C PHE A 637 -14.81 3.70 15.44
N SER A 638 -14.19 2.53 15.67
CA SER A 638 -14.78 1.23 15.31
C SER A 638 -16.01 0.89 16.16
N ARG A 639 -16.13 1.43 17.35
CA ARG A 639 -17.28 1.21 18.24
C ARG A 639 -18.59 1.76 17.68
N GLU A 640 -18.53 2.77 16.83
CA GLU A 640 -19.69 3.30 16.12
C GLU A 640 -20.28 2.24 15.15
N ALA A 641 -19.41 1.43 14.53
CA ALA A 641 -19.83 0.33 13.64
C ALA A 641 -20.55 -0.80 14.41
N ALA A 642 -20.10 -1.10 15.62
CA ALA A 642 -20.67 -2.15 16.45
C ALA A 642 -22.10 -1.81 16.94
N ARG A 643 -22.43 -0.52 17.12
CA ARG A 643 -23.78 -0.07 17.50
C ARG A 643 -24.83 -0.32 16.43
N GLY A 644 -24.49 -0.11 15.17
CA GLY A 644 -25.37 -0.44 14.05
C GLY A 644 -25.72 -1.94 14.01
N ALA A 645 -24.79 -2.80 14.49
CA ALA A 645 -24.97 -4.25 14.58
C ALA A 645 -25.70 -4.71 15.86
N ALA A 646 -25.38 -4.13 17.04
CA ALA A 646 -25.96 -4.52 18.33
C ALA A 646 -27.40 -4.06 18.53
N GLY A 647 -27.82 -2.94 17.96
CA GLY A 647 -29.24 -2.54 17.89
C GLY A 647 -30.11 -3.53 17.12
N ALA A 648 -29.46 -4.47 16.41
CA ALA A 648 -30.09 -5.54 15.68
C ALA A 648 -30.43 -6.78 16.51
N VAL A 649 -29.67 -7.03 17.58
CA VAL A 649 -29.82 -8.25 18.40
C VAL A 649 -30.66 -8.00 19.66
N ALA A 650 -30.75 -6.76 20.18
CA ALA A 650 -31.50 -6.42 21.39
C ALA A 650 -33.01 -6.29 21.19
N GLY A 651 -33.55 -6.49 19.98
CA GLY A 651 -34.96 -6.38 19.65
C GLY A 651 -35.79 -7.66 19.79
N GLU A 652 -35.19 -8.80 20.17
CA GLU A 652 -35.91 -10.10 20.20
C GLU A 652 -36.47 -10.53 21.56
N ILE A 653 -36.41 -9.71 22.58
CA ILE A 653 -37.03 -10.06 23.88
C ILE A 653 -38.10 -9.00 24.25
N GLY A 654 -39.32 -9.25 23.84
CA GLY A 654 -40.58 -8.77 24.50
C GLY A 654 -41.25 -7.55 23.92
N GLY A 655 -42.40 -7.76 23.27
CA GLY A 655 -43.57 -6.86 23.28
C GLY A 655 -43.72 -5.96 22.04
N GLU A 656 -44.87 -6.03 21.45
CA GLU A 656 -45.41 -5.18 20.38
C GLU A 656 -45.06 -3.70 20.54
N ALA A 657 -44.05 -3.26 19.86
CA ALA A 657 -43.74 -1.84 19.65
C ALA A 657 -43.25 -1.65 18.22
N GLY A 658 -43.99 -0.80 17.53
CA GLY A 658 -43.87 -0.55 16.09
C GLY A 658 -42.46 -0.56 15.53
N GLU A 659 -42.38 -1.04 14.31
CA GLU A 659 -41.22 -1.08 13.39
C GLU A 659 -40.41 0.24 13.45
N LYS A 660 -39.51 0.38 14.42
CA LYS A 660 -38.52 1.45 14.41
C LYS A 660 -37.57 1.11 13.28
N ALA A 661 -37.66 1.87 12.20
CA ALA A 661 -36.78 1.77 11.05
C ALA A 661 -35.33 1.66 11.51
N ARG A 662 -34.73 0.50 11.23
CA ARG A 662 -33.34 0.17 11.52
C ARG A 662 -32.46 1.13 10.74
N ALA A 663 -31.62 1.92 11.40
CA ALA A 663 -30.66 2.76 10.71
C ALA A 663 -29.77 1.91 9.79
N PRO A 664 -29.62 2.24 8.52
CA PRO A 664 -28.81 1.46 7.60
C PRO A 664 -27.36 1.44 8.10
N ALA A 665 -26.75 0.25 8.11
CA ALA A 665 -25.39 0.08 8.54
C ALA A 665 -24.43 0.81 7.58
N ARG A 666 -23.54 1.66 8.10
CA ARG A 666 -22.54 2.40 7.31
C ARG A 666 -21.60 1.47 6.57
N ARG A 667 -21.16 1.87 5.38
CA ARG A 667 -20.27 1.12 4.51
C ARG A 667 -18.94 1.84 4.34
N ARG A 668 -17.88 1.09 4.17
CA ARG A 668 -16.61 1.63 3.69
C ARG A 668 -16.72 1.87 2.20
N ILE A 669 -16.46 3.08 1.78
CA ILE A 669 -16.37 3.44 0.36
C ILE A 669 -14.95 3.88 0.03
N ARG A 670 -14.61 3.85 -1.25
CA ARG A 670 -13.34 4.35 -1.74
C ARG A 670 -13.28 5.87 -1.54
N ILE A 671 -12.20 6.33 -0.93
CA ILE A 671 -11.89 7.74 -0.72
C ILE A 671 -10.43 8.01 -1.11
N PRO A 672 -10.03 9.24 -1.43
CA PRO A 672 -8.65 9.53 -1.81
C PRO A 672 -7.63 8.97 -0.82
N THR A 673 -6.56 8.39 -1.34
CA THR A 673 -5.47 7.81 -0.56
C THR A 673 -4.46 8.87 -0.13
N TYR A 674 -3.53 8.48 0.73
CA TYR A 674 -2.50 9.34 1.29
C TYR A 674 -1.75 10.13 0.20
N ARG A 675 -1.40 11.38 0.49
CA ARG A 675 -0.66 12.27 -0.41
C ARG A 675 0.75 12.45 0.13
N PHE A 676 1.71 11.69 -0.42
CA PHE A 676 3.10 11.67 0.03
C PHE A 676 3.81 13.00 -0.22
N ASP A 677 4.64 13.42 0.74
CA ASP A 677 5.53 14.60 0.66
C ASP A 677 6.87 14.14 0.05
N ARG A 678 6.85 13.86 -1.25
CA ARG A 678 7.98 13.28 -1.97
C ARG A 678 9.09 14.27 -2.18
N ARG A 679 10.34 13.83 -1.95
CA ARG A 679 11.57 14.56 -2.26
C ARG A 679 12.47 13.69 -3.11
N ARG A 680 13.37 14.32 -3.86
CA ARG A 680 14.34 13.60 -4.70
C ARG A 680 15.36 12.86 -3.82
N HIS A 681 15.52 11.57 -4.04
CA HIS A 681 16.50 10.67 -3.44
C HIS A 681 17.16 9.88 -4.57
N TRP A 682 18.32 10.36 -5.06
CA TRP A 682 18.93 9.80 -6.25
C TRP A 682 20.43 10.01 -6.30
N ILE A 683 21.15 9.01 -6.79
CA ILE A 683 22.55 9.10 -7.19
C ILE A 683 22.58 8.96 -8.70
N ASP A 684 23.10 9.98 -9.40
CA ASP A 684 23.18 9.96 -10.85
C ASP A 684 24.26 8.96 -11.30
N ALA A 685 24.06 8.28 -12.44
CA ALA A 685 25.04 7.33 -12.96
C ALA A 685 26.34 8.06 -13.36
N PRO A 686 27.53 7.44 -13.23
CA PRO A 686 28.77 8.04 -13.69
C PRO A 686 28.68 8.42 -15.16
N GLY A 687 28.86 9.70 -15.46
CA GLY A 687 28.78 10.24 -16.84
C GLY A 687 27.45 10.88 -17.22
N GLU A 688 26.40 10.77 -16.44
CA GLU A 688 25.16 11.52 -16.61
C GLU A 688 25.36 12.97 -16.11
N ARG A 689 25.88 13.85 -16.98
CA ARG A 689 25.85 15.31 -16.72
C ARG A 689 24.47 15.83 -17.10
N ARG A 690 23.72 16.36 -16.13
CA ARG A 690 22.55 17.18 -16.45
C ARG A 690 23.00 18.44 -17.18
N GLY A 691 22.46 18.68 -18.36
CA GLY A 691 22.48 20.00 -18.98
C GLY A 691 21.74 20.97 -18.04
N ASP A 692 22.47 21.96 -17.53
CA ASP A 692 21.96 23.02 -16.66
C ASP A 692 20.76 23.70 -17.30
N GLY A 693 19.64 23.67 -16.63
CA GLY A 693 18.46 24.42 -17.02
C GLY A 693 17.28 24.27 -16.07
N ARG A 694 17.48 24.49 -14.76
CA ARG A 694 16.43 25.00 -13.84
C ARG A 694 17.04 25.44 -12.52
N ASP A 695 16.80 26.70 -12.22
CA ASP A 695 17.11 27.43 -10.99
C ASP A 695 16.87 26.60 -9.72
N SER A 696 17.94 26.35 -8.98
CA SER A 696 17.90 26.05 -7.56
C SER A 696 18.42 27.27 -6.82
N GLY A 697 17.57 27.88 -6.01
CA GLY A 697 17.90 28.96 -5.12
C GLY A 697 19.02 28.60 -4.14
N PRO A 698 19.69 29.58 -3.52
CA PRO A 698 21.02 29.45 -2.98
C PRO A 698 21.06 28.72 -1.64
N GLY A 699 21.94 27.76 -1.56
CA GLY A 699 22.37 27.09 -0.33
C GLY A 699 23.79 26.56 -0.53
N ASP A 700 24.76 27.42 -0.24
CA ASP A 700 26.19 27.17 -0.32
C ASP A 700 26.64 25.87 0.36
N ALA A 701 27.36 25.04 -0.39
CA ALA A 701 28.53 24.33 0.12
C ALA A 701 29.44 23.98 -1.06
N ALA A 702 30.57 24.66 -1.10
CA ALA A 702 31.63 24.51 -2.07
C ALA A 702 32.16 23.06 -2.14
N ALA A 703 32.24 22.54 -3.37
CA ALA A 703 33.01 21.33 -3.67
C ALA A 703 34.49 21.63 -3.63
N PRO A 704 35.35 20.79 -3.03
CA PRO A 704 36.77 20.85 -3.26
C PRO A 704 37.15 20.09 -4.52
N GLU A 705 38.00 20.74 -5.32
CA GLU A 705 38.67 20.24 -6.51
C GLU A 705 39.40 18.91 -6.29
N ALA A 706 39.38 18.06 -7.33
CA ALA A 706 40.16 16.85 -7.40
C ALA A 706 41.65 17.14 -7.31
N ALA A 707 42.30 16.75 -6.21
CA ALA A 707 43.73 16.66 -6.07
C ALA A 707 44.15 15.19 -5.99
N ALA A 708 45.19 14.89 -6.75
CA ALA A 708 45.77 13.59 -6.94
C ALA A 708 46.19 12.90 -5.62
N SER A 709 46.22 11.58 -5.70
CA SER A 709 46.79 10.62 -4.76
C SER A 709 47.94 11.14 -3.94
N ASP A 710 47.75 11.27 -2.64
CA ASP A 710 48.80 11.15 -1.64
C ASP A 710 48.26 10.40 -0.44
N ALA A 711 48.89 9.30 -0.12
CA ALA A 711 48.67 8.55 1.09
C ALA A 711 48.92 9.43 2.32
N ARG A 712 47.85 9.93 2.94
CA ARG A 712 47.96 10.66 4.21
C ARG A 712 48.22 9.68 5.34
N PRO A 713 49.15 10.00 6.24
CA PRO A 713 49.40 9.18 7.43
C PRO A 713 48.12 9.20 8.30
N ARG A 714 47.78 8.02 8.85
CA ARG A 714 46.70 7.88 9.82
C ARG A 714 46.92 8.87 10.95
N LYS A 715 45.94 9.74 11.17
CA LYS A 715 45.90 10.63 12.33
C LYS A 715 45.99 9.76 13.60
N PRO A 716 46.81 10.11 14.60
CA PRO A 716 46.83 9.37 15.84
C PRO A 716 45.44 9.34 16.48
N PRO A 717 45.03 8.24 17.13
CA PRO A 717 43.73 8.13 17.77
C PRO A 717 43.53 9.31 18.72
N ALA A 718 42.30 9.88 18.68
CA ALA A 718 41.95 10.99 19.57
C ALA A 718 42.05 10.52 21.04
N GLU A 719 42.48 11.41 21.93
CA GLU A 719 42.66 11.12 23.37
C GLU A 719 41.37 10.48 23.97
N GLN A 720 41.59 9.44 24.81
CA GLN A 720 40.49 8.77 25.51
C GLN A 720 39.83 9.74 26.50
N PRO A 721 38.50 9.70 26.65
CA PRO A 721 37.82 10.56 27.62
C PRO A 721 38.27 10.23 29.05
N THR A 722 38.57 11.27 29.84
CA THR A 722 39.07 11.19 31.21
C THR A 722 38.01 11.27 32.30
N SER A 723 36.74 11.46 31.91
CA SER A 723 35.59 11.50 32.83
C SER A 723 34.34 10.95 32.18
N LEU A 724 33.36 10.52 33.01
CA LEU A 724 32.07 10.02 32.55
C LEU A 724 31.31 11.05 31.72
N VAL A 725 31.38 12.32 32.10
CA VAL A 725 30.74 13.43 31.37
C VAL A 725 31.39 13.62 29.98
N ALA A 726 32.71 13.53 29.91
CA ALA A 726 33.42 13.61 28.63
C ALA A 726 33.13 12.40 27.74
N LEU A 727 32.99 11.20 28.29
CA LEU A 727 32.58 10.00 27.57
C LEU A 727 31.15 10.14 27.03
N GLU A 728 30.20 10.58 27.87
CA GLU A 728 28.81 10.83 27.46
C GLU A 728 28.75 11.85 26.33
N ALA A 729 29.50 12.93 26.39
CA ALA A 729 29.54 13.94 25.32
C ALA A 729 30.10 13.37 24.00
N VAL A 730 31.10 12.48 24.07
CA VAL A 730 31.64 11.78 22.90
C VAL A 730 30.59 10.85 22.29
N LEU A 731 29.94 10.00 23.06
CA LEU A 731 28.90 9.08 22.57
C LEU A 731 27.72 9.86 21.99
N LEU A 732 27.29 10.92 22.66
CA LEU A 732 26.19 11.79 22.21
C LEU A 732 26.50 12.49 20.87
N SER A 733 27.75 12.94 20.70
CA SER A 733 28.20 13.56 19.44
C SER A 733 28.14 12.56 18.27
N HIS A 734 28.57 11.31 18.48
CA HIS A 734 28.51 10.27 17.45
C HIS A 734 27.07 9.88 17.11
N TRP A 735 26.22 9.71 18.11
CA TRP A 735 24.80 9.43 17.89
C TRP A 735 24.08 10.57 17.15
N ARG A 736 24.38 11.83 17.51
CA ARG A 736 23.84 13.01 16.80
C ARG A 736 24.25 13.05 15.33
N SER A 737 25.50 12.70 15.06
CA SER A 737 26.05 12.64 13.70
C SER A 737 25.40 11.52 12.89
N LEU A 738 25.29 10.32 13.46
CA LEU A 738 24.75 9.15 12.77
C LEU A 738 23.24 9.25 12.51
N LEU A 739 22.50 9.79 13.47
CA LEU A 739 21.06 9.97 13.34
C LEU A 739 20.65 11.27 12.64
N GLY A 740 21.58 12.19 12.41
CA GLY A 740 21.29 13.51 11.87
C GLY A 740 20.43 14.38 12.81
N LEU A 741 20.46 14.12 14.14
CA LEU A 741 19.61 14.75 15.15
C LEU A 741 20.43 15.60 16.13
N PRO A 742 20.64 16.91 15.86
CA PRO A 742 21.43 17.77 16.74
C PRO A 742 20.77 18.02 18.11
N THR A 743 19.46 17.78 18.21
CA THR A 743 18.66 17.97 19.44
C THR A 743 18.62 16.74 20.35
N LEU A 744 19.21 15.59 19.95
CA LEU A 744 19.24 14.36 20.74
C LEU A 744 19.85 14.63 22.13
N ARG A 745 19.23 14.12 23.19
CA ARG A 745 19.67 14.24 24.56
C ARG A 745 20.26 12.92 25.07
N SER A 746 21.09 12.99 26.07
CA SER A 746 21.69 11.79 26.67
C SER A 746 20.68 10.85 27.34
N THR A 747 19.50 11.35 27.69
CA THR A 747 18.40 10.59 28.28
C THR A 747 17.47 9.95 27.25
N ASP A 748 17.58 10.33 25.99
CA ASP A 748 16.69 9.85 24.93
C ASP A 748 17.07 8.40 24.55
N ASN A 749 16.06 7.57 24.27
CA ASN A 749 16.23 6.23 23.75
C ASN A 749 16.61 6.34 22.25
N VAL A 750 17.83 5.93 21.90
CA VAL A 750 18.33 6.05 20.53
C VAL A 750 17.50 5.26 19.51
N PHE A 751 16.87 4.15 19.91
CA PHE A 751 16.02 3.36 19.03
C PHE A 751 14.68 4.05 18.75
N GLU A 752 14.11 4.75 19.74
CA GLU A 752 12.93 5.59 19.52
C GLU A 752 13.21 6.81 18.63
N GLN A 753 14.48 7.21 18.56
CA GLN A 753 14.95 8.30 17.72
C GLN A 753 15.45 7.83 16.33
N GLY A 754 15.25 6.57 15.99
CA GLY A 754 15.50 6.02 14.65
C GLY A 754 16.80 5.23 14.49
N ALA A 755 17.51 4.90 15.59
CA ALA A 755 18.63 3.96 15.52
C ALA A 755 18.10 2.55 15.18
N ASP A 756 18.78 1.86 14.28
CA ASP A 756 18.59 0.45 13.96
C ASP A 756 19.87 -0.37 14.21
N SER A 757 19.81 -1.67 13.96
CA SER A 757 20.95 -2.57 14.16
C SER A 757 22.19 -2.15 13.38
N LEU A 758 22.01 -1.55 12.21
CA LEU A 758 23.08 -1.10 11.35
C LEU A 758 23.73 0.18 11.88
N THR A 759 22.91 1.15 12.29
CA THR A 759 23.36 2.39 12.92
C THR A 759 24.13 2.08 14.21
N VAL A 760 23.69 1.10 15.01
CA VAL A 760 24.40 0.60 16.19
C VAL A 760 25.77 0.02 15.81
N ALA A 761 25.81 -0.81 14.75
CA ALA A 761 27.07 -1.39 14.29
C ALA A 761 28.06 -0.30 13.79
N GLN A 762 27.59 0.69 13.07
CA GLN A 762 28.37 1.85 12.62
C GLN A 762 28.89 2.67 13.81
N PHE A 763 28.03 2.95 14.79
CA PHE A 763 28.40 3.65 16.03
C PHE A 763 29.55 2.94 16.77
N VAL A 764 29.43 1.63 16.96
CA VAL A 764 30.45 0.84 17.61
C VAL A 764 31.76 0.81 16.81
N ALA A 765 31.66 0.63 15.49
CA ALA A 765 32.86 0.59 14.62
C ALA A 765 33.60 1.94 14.59
N GLN A 766 32.88 3.07 14.52
CA GLN A 766 33.48 4.41 14.54
C GLN A 766 34.22 4.69 15.87
N LEU A 767 33.57 4.41 16.99
CA LEU A 767 34.19 4.62 18.33
C LEU A 767 35.39 3.73 18.58
N SER A 768 35.34 2.50 18.09
CA SER A 768 36.46 1.58 18.15
C SER A 768 37.63 2.06 17.27
N ALA A 769 37.37 2.51 16.05
CA ALA A 769 38.41 2.96 15.12
C ALA A 769 39.02 4.32 15.50
N GLU A 770 38.16 5.28 15.94
CA GLU A 770 38.63 6.66 16.20
C GLU A 770 39.25 6.85 17.59
N ARG A 771 38.76 6.10 18.60
CA ARG A 771 39.13 6.33 20.00
C ARG A 771 39.49 5.08 20.77
N ALA A 772 39.53 3.90 20.15
CA ALA A 772 39.79 2.62 20.81
C ALA A 772 38.90 2.39 22.08
N LEU A 773 37.67 2.87 22.08
CA LEU A 773 36.72 2.68 23.18
C LEU A 773 36.12 1.27 23.12
N PRO A 774 36.05 0.52 24.24
CA PRO A 774 35.48 -0.83 24.29
C PRO A 774 33.97 -0.78 24.37
N VAL A 775 33.32 -0.23 23.32
CA VAL A 775 31.86 -0.21 23.15
C VAL A 775 31.46 -1.46 22.37
N HIS A 776 30.44 -2.17 22.82
CA HIS A 776 29.92 -3.35 22.15
C HIS A 776 28.47 -3.13 21.71
N VAL A 777 28.07 -3.81 20.67
CA VAL A 777 26.68 -3.76 20.16
C VAL A 777 25.67 -4.06 21.25
N VAL A 778 25.96 -5.03 22.12
CA VAL A 778 25.09 -5.41 23.23
C VAL A 778 24.88 -4.28 24.24
N ASP A 779 25.83 -3.37 24.40
CA ASP A 779 25.73 -2.24 25.32
C ASP A 779 24.61 -1.29 24.93
N CYS A 780 24.43 -1.08 23.61
CA CYS A 780 23.39 -0.21 23.08
C CYS A 780 21.98 -0.81 23.26
N TYR A 781 21.85 -2.13 23.16
CA TYR A 781 20.58 -2.82 23.39
C TYR A 781 20.24 -2.95 24.87
N SER A 782 21.23 -3.16 25.73
CA SER A 782 21.04 -3.26 27.17
C SER A 782 20.70 -1.90 27.81
N GLU A 783 21.33 -0.83 27.29
CA GLU A 783 21.10 0.54 27.73
C GLU A 783 20.78 1.42 26.53
N PRO A 784 19.50 1.59 26.17
CA PRO A 784 19.12 2.30 24.97
C PRO A 784 19.31 3.82 25.03
N SER A 785 19.66 4.38 26.21
CA SER A 785 19.98 5.79 26.36
C SER A 785 21.48 6.04 26.31
N VAL A 786 21.91 7.16 25.72
CA VAL A 786 23.33 7.53 25.60
C VAL A 786 24.01 7.62 26.99
N GLY A 787 23.31 8.18 27.98
CA GLY A 787 23.78 8.23 29.35
C GLY A 787 23.95 6.86 30.01
N GLY A 788 23.07 5.89 29.68
CA GLY A 788 23.17 4.50 30.09
C GLY A 788 24.40 3.83 29.49
N GLN A 789 24.61 3.97 28.19
CA GLN A 789 25.77 3.47 27.46
C GLN A 789 27.08 4.06 28.02
N ALA A 790 27.09 5.37 28.32
CA ALA A 790 28.24 6.02 28.91
C ALA A 790 28.63 5.42 30.30
N ARG A 791 27.64 5.08 31.12
CA ARG A 791 27.85 4.42 32.40
C ARG A 791 28.43 3.02 32.23
N LEU A 792 27.90 2.21 31.31
CA LEU A 792 28.41 0.86 31.02
C LEU A 792 29.85 0.89 30.50
N VAL A 793 30.12 1.69 29.50
CA VAL A 793 31.45 1.84 28.90
C VAL A 793 32.43 2.47 29.90
N GLY A 794 31.97 3.52 30.63
CA GLY A 794 32.77 4.19 31.65
C GLY A 794 33.21 3.25 32.79
N ALA A 795 32.32 2.37 33.26
CA ALA A 795 32.68 1.33 34.23
C ALA A 795 33.77 0.39 33.69
N ARG A 796 33.69 0.03 32.40
CA ARG A 796 34.65 -0.86 31.73
C ARG A 796 36.03 -0.24 31.57
N ILE A 797 36.13 1.08 31.38
CA ILE A 797 37.41 1.83 31.28
C ILE A 797 37.82 2.52 32.58
N GLY A 798 37.17 2.22 33.68
CA GLY A 798 37.57 2.67 35.01
C GLY A 798 37.19 4.12 35.38
N LEU A 799 36.22 4.75 34.65
CA LEU A 799 35.73 6.10 34.91
C LEU A 799 34.63 6.18 35.98
N GLY A 800 34.17 5.06 36.52
CA GLY A 800 33.15 4.99 37.57
C GLY A 800 33.78 4.88 38.93
N GLY A 801 33.55 5.83 39.81
CA GLY A 801 33.99 5.74 41.23
C GLY A 801 33.35 4.52 41.92
N ARG A 802 33.96 4.08 43.04
CA ARG A 802 33.73 2.84 43.85
C ARG A 802 32.28 2.42 44.17
N ALA A 803 31.27 3.21 43.76
CA ALA A 803 29.86 2.90 44.00
C ALA A 803 29.23 1.91 42.97
N ALA A 804 29.83 1.70 41.79
CA ALA A 804 29.28 0.83 40.74
C ALA A 804 29.66 -0.67 40.89
N ALA A 805 30.68 -1.00 41.69
CA ALA A 805 31.14 -2.38 41.85
C ALA A 805 30.21 -3.24 42.76
N ALA A 806 29.33 -2.64 43.54
CA ALA A 806 28.41 -3.36 44.43
C ALA A 806 27.12 -3.85 43.77
N ALA A 807 26.76 -3.28 42.60
CA ALA A 807 25.52 -3.66 41.88
C ALA A 807 25.71 -4.84 40.89
N GLN A 808 26.95 -5.19 40.55
CA GLN A 808 27.23 -6.30 39.63
C GLN A 808 27.35 -7.70 40.30
N ALA A 809 27.27 -7.76 41.62
CA ALA A 809 27.42 -9.03 42.36
C ALA A 809 26.09 -9.77 42.63
N SER A 810 24.95 -9.26 42.18
CA SER A 810 23.62 -9.83 42.52
C SER A 810 22.72 -10.17 41.33
N ALA A 811 23.21 -10.23 40.12
CA ALA A 811 22.43 -10.70 38.97
C ALA A 811 22.87 -12.11 38.57
N PRO A 812 21.96 -13.11 38.50
CA PRO A 812 22.29 -14.44 38.01
C PRO A 812 22.61 -14.36 36.50
N ALA A 813 23.66 -15.10 36.10
CA ALA A 813 24.04 -15.22 34.70
C ALA A 813 22.88 -15.82 33.87
N PRO A 814 22.59 -15.29 32.66
CA PRO A 814 21.66 -15.95 31.77
C PRO A 814 22.25 -17.26 31.28
N GLU A 815 21.52 -18.35 31.41
CA GLU A 815 21.82 -19.65 30.80
C GLU A 815 21.83 -19.47 29.27
N VAL A 816 22.96 -19.70 28.68
CA VAL A 816 23.12 -19.81 27.23
C VAL A 816 22.69 -21.22 26.84
N GLU A 817 21.49 -21.38 26.32
CA GLU A 817 21.10 -22.59 25.61
C GLU A 817 21.94 -22.72 24.33
N ARG A 818 22.77 -23.76 24.30
CA ARG A 818 23.50 -24.18 23.11
C ARG A 818 22.51 -24.81 22.14
N PHE A 819 22.26 -24.13 21.02
CA PHE A 819 21.70 -24.77 19.84
C PHE A 819 22.79 -25.53 19.09
N ASP A 820 23.02 -26.79 19.49
CA ASP A 820 23.66 -27.80 18.65
C ASP A 820 22.52 -28.65 18.06
N ASN A 821 22.42 -28.69 16.73
CA ASN A 821 21.52 -29.44 15.85
C ASN A 821 20.30 -28.67 15.34
N LEU A 822 20.51 -27.99 14.20
CA LEU A 822 19.68 -28.15 12.98
C LEU A 822 20.48 -27.60 11.80
#